data_201685be194c93d52e72f819fd62acca
#
_entry.id   201685be194c93d52e72f819fd62acca
#
_cell.length_a   1.000
_cell.length_b   1.000
_cell.length_c   1.000
_cell.angle_alpha   90.00
_cell.angle_beta   90.00
_cell.angle_gamma   90.00
#
_symmetry.space_group_name_H-M   'P 1'
#
loop_
_entity.id
_entity.type
_entity.pdbx_description
1 polymer ?
#
loop_
_entity_poly.entity_id
_entity_poly.type
_entity_poly.pdbx_seq_one_letter_code
_entity_poly.pdbx_strand_id
1 'polypeptide(L)'
;MAVATSPSRPASRATPSLRGVVLALFVASGAAGLVYQVVWSRELVLVFGNTTQAVATIVTAFMAGLGFGSLAGGRLAGTSRRPLRLYGLVELAVAAMATLLPFAFHGLADLYRGLWPSLVERPGQLAGVRFGLALAAVAPATFLMGMTLPLLTRYLVRTLDEAGARLGELYAANTAGAMAGTLLGGFVLIELFGLRLTSYLAVALNLTAGLGALALSRRWEAGAGSEEAPAGRDGQLAGPEQAPAGRGARPVRPEVPGWFRPRRRAVLAATFVSGFVSLALEVLWTRMLAEGTGSSIYIFTTILAIFLFGIALGSLLYRRFSRPAGERLGTLGLCLAGVGVLAQATVVLGSGMVGHVPFVVRTVVALLPATVLMGYAFPLAGRLATPSAEAAGGSVGLLYAANTGGSILGSFGAAFVLAGTLGTNGSILLLGGLNLLAGAVLFVADPAGRTDPGRSAPDPDRRAADADRPTVDPGRPTADPGTTGPGAWRGGRGRTRAVGAAMAGLAVLGLVASSLDLPVTRTRTENELRRTGLPVTHAEDELATVDTVGGPAKGRRLLVGGVGMTSLTVDTKLMGYLSKALRPDARDFLVIAFGMGGTYRSGLELGLRTDAVELSPTVPSRMPVFFPDADRFLHHPKGRVIVSDGRNYVRLARETYDMVAVDPAPPIESAGSVVLYTREFLTEGKARLRPGGTFMLWIPYALPMDDFKEHVRTFAGVFGHVRLVLSPGRHGVFMFGSDAPLDFNEASIRQVLGNPAALRDLNDVPDHPPTDADGWVEVVRRSQWLADDRLRSFIGSGPEITDDRPRSEYFLWRRAFMDDREYISESSLLRAAPR
;
A
#
# COMPACT_ATOMS: atom_id res chain seq x y z
N MET A 1 -7.60 -67.47 -30.54
CA MET A 1 -7.52 -67.16 -29.11
C MET A 1 -7.16 -65.69 -29.01
N ALA A 2 -8.13 -64.86 -28.73
CA ALA A 2 -7.94 -63.41 -28.62
C ALA A 2 -7.52 -63.07 -27.20
N VAL A 3 -6.36 -62.41 -27.08
CA VAL A 3 -5.87 -61.87 -25.79
C VAL A 3 -6.56 -60.55 -25.59
N ALA A 4 -7.44 -60.51 -24.59
CA ALA A 4 -8.13 -59.29 -24.15
C ALA A 4 -7.14 -58.39 -23.37
N THR A 5 -6.78 -57.25 -23.94
CA THR A 5 -6.09 -56.16 -23.25
C THR A 5 -7.03 -55.49 -22.31
N SER A 6 -6.80 -55.61 -21.00
CA SER A 6 -7.55 -54.87 -19.96
C SER A 6 -7.34 -53.36 -20.11
N PRO A 7 -8.39 -52.54 -20.10
CA PRO A 7 -8.23 -51.09 -20.12
C PRO A 7 -7.68 -50.61 -18.80
N SER A 8 -6.60 -49.87 -18.79
CA SER A 8 -6.06 -49.18 -17.65
C SER A 8 -7.12 -48.22 -17.07
N ARG A 9 -7.53 -48.42 -15.80
CA ARG A 9 -8.51 -47.62 -15.07
C ARG A 9 -8.02 -46.14 -15.03
N PRO A 10 -8.87 -45.19 -15.39
CA PRO A 10 -8.52 -43.81 -15.22
C PRO A 10 -8.47 -43.47 -13.72
N ALA A 11 -7.35 -42.87 -13.29
CA ALA A 11 -7.22 -42.32 -11.96
C ALA A 11 -8.43 -41.37 -11.63
N SER A 12 -9.06 -41.52 -10.48
CA SER A 12 -10.26 -40.80 -10.10
C SER A 12 -10.07 -39.30 -10.26
N ARG A 13 -10.82 -38.71 -11.19
CA ARG A 13 -10.90 -37.26 -11.38
C ARG A 13 -11.51 -36.67 -10.13
N ALA A 14 -10.82 -35.69 -9.47
CA ALA A 14 -11.50 -34.84 -8.51
C ALA A 14 -12.72 -34.25 -9.20
N THR A 15 -13.90 -34.47 -8.65
CA THR A 15 -15.15 -33.99 -9.24
C THR A 15 -15.05 -32.47 -9.40
N PRO A 16 -15.55 -31.88 -10.48
CA PRO A 16 -15.51 -30.44 -10.73
C PRO A 16 -16.01 -29.58 -9.55
N SER A 17 -16.94 -30.11 -8.76
CA SER A 17 -17.48 -29.49 -7.53
C SER A 17 -16.45 -29.34 -6.42
N LEU A 18 -15.59 -30.32 -6.19
CA LEU A 18 -14.58 -30.30 -5.11
C LEU A 18 -13.49 -29.24 -5.33
N ARG A 19 -13.05 -29.08 -6.56
CA ARG A 19 -12.09 -28.04 -6.96
C ARG A 19 -12.68 -26.65 -6.77
N GLY A 20 -13.94 -26.45 -7.17
CA GLY A 20 -14.64 -25.18 -6.98
C GLY A 20 -14.70 -24.77 -5.51
N VAL A 21 -14.97 -25.72 -4.61
CA VAL A 21 -14.96 -25.46 -3.17
C VAL A 21 -13.57 -25.05 -2.66
N VAL A 22 -12.50 -25.72 -3.06
CA VAL A 22 -11.13 -25.34 -2.65
C VAL A 22 -10.77 -23.93 -3.14
N LEU A 23 -11.14 -23.58 -4.35
CA LEU A 23 -10.93 -22.21 -4.87
C LEU A 23 -11.74 -21.19 -4.09
N ALA A 24 -12.98 -21.48 -3.73
CA ALA A 24 -13.82 -20.60 -2.92
C ALA A 24 -13.25 -20.40 -1.51
N LEU A 25 -12.73 -21.44 -0.86
CA LEU A 25 -12.03 -21.35 0.42
C LEU A 25 -10.77 -20.47 0.29
N PHE A 26 -10.08 -20.56 -0.84
CA PHE A 26 -8.88 -19.74 -1.08
C PHE A 26 -9.21 -18.28 -1.42
N VAL A 27 -10.37 -18.00 -2.03
CA VAL A 27 -10.93 -16.64 -2.15
C VAL A 27 -11.19 -16.06 -0.76
N ALA A 28 -11.81 -16.82 0.15
CA ALA A 28 -12.07 -16.38 1.51
C ALA A 28 -10.77 -16.08 2.28
N SER A 29 -9.76 -16.95 2.15
CA SER A 29 -8.42 -16.75 2.73
C SER A 29 -7.75 -15.47 2.18
N GLY A 30 -7.80 -15.24 0.86
CA GLY A 30 -7.28 -14.02 0.23
C GLY A 30 -8.00 -12.76 0.72
N ALA A 31 -9.33 -12.81 0.85
CA ALA A 31 -10.11 -11.69 1.37
C ALA A 31 -9.73 -11.36 2.82
N ALA A 32 -9.63 -12.38 3.70
CA ALA A 32 -9.18 -12.20 5.07
C ALA A 32 -7.78 -11.58 5.14
N GLY A 33 -6.83 -12.06 4.32
CA GLY A 33 -5.46 -11.58 4.28
C GLY A 33 -5.35 -10.09 4.00
N LEU A 34 -6.13 -9.56 3.05
CA LEU A 34 -6.10 -8.12 2.71
C LEU A 34 -6.91 -7.26 3.69
N VAL A 35 -7.99 -7.78 4.26
CA VAL A 35 -8.66 -7.10 5.39
C VAL A 35 -7.69 -6.92 6.55
N TYR A 36 -6.93 -7.97 6.93
CA TYR A 36 -5.88 -7.83 7.94
C TYR A 36 -4.81 -6.82 7.55
N GLN A 37 -4.33 -6.85 6.31
CA GLN A 37 -3.32 -5.90 5.86
C GLN A 37 -3.78 -4.46 6.05
N VAL A 38 -5.02 -4.14 5.67
CA VAL A 38 -5.59 -2.79 5.83
C VAL A 38 -5.72 -2.43 7.31
N VAL A 39 -6.32 -3.30 8.14
CA VAL A 39 -6.54 -3.04 9.57
C VAL A 39 -5.22 -2.97 10.34
N TRP A 40 -4.32 -3.95 10.18
CA TRP A 40 -3.05 -3.97 10.92
C TRP A 40 -2.10 -2.86 10.50
N SER A 41 -2.11 -2.47 9.22
CA SER A 41 -1.36 -1.29 8.78
C SER A 41 -1.85 -0.04 9.51
N ARG A 42 -3.16 0.10 9.69
CA ARG A 42 -3.75 1.22 10.41
C ARG A 42 -3.37 1.21 11.90
N GLU A 43 -3.50 0.07 12.57
CA GLU A 43 -3.12 -0.11 13.97
C GLU A 43 -1.62 0.20 14.21
N LEU A 44 -0.75 -0.27 13.33
CA LEU A 44 0.69 0.00 13.44
C LEU A 44 1.07 1.44 13.12
N VAL A 45 0.33 2.12 12.23
CA VAL A 45 0.46 3.56 12.01
C VAL A 45 0.10 4.33 13.28
N LEU A 46 -0.92 3.92 14.02
CA LEU A 46 -1.24 4.50 15.32
C LEU A 46 -0.12 4.31 16.35
N VAL A 47 0.68 3.24 16.26
CA VAL A 47 1.81 2.98 17.16
C VAL A 47 3.07 3.74 16.74
N PHE A 48 3.44 3.70 15.46
CA PHE A 48 4.73 4.19 14.97
C PHE A 48 4.66 5.57 14.29
N GLY A 49 3.46 6.08 14.05
CA GLY A 49 3.19 7.32 13.33
C GLY A 49 2.90 7.11 11.85
N ASN A 50 2.30 8.14 11.24
CA ASN A 50 1.93 8.15 9.83
C ASN A 50 3.07 8.67 8.95
N THR A 51 4.27 8.11 9.11
CA THR A 51 5.40 8.40 8.24
C THR A 51 5.49 7.37 7.13
N THR A 52 5.93 7.77 5.94
CA THR A 52 6.17 6.82 4.83
C THR A 52 7.14 5.72 5.25
N GLN A 53 8.12 6.06 6.09
CA GLN A 53 9.04 5.10 6.68
C GLN A 53 8.32 4.05 7.53
N ALA A 54 7.36 4.47 8.36
CA ALA A 54 6.57 3.54 9.17
C ALA A 54 5.70 2.65 8.27
N VAL A 55 5.01 3.22 7.29
CA VAL A 55 4.16 2.47 6.34
C VAL A 55 5.00 1.49 5.52
N ALA A 56 6.12 1.93 4.93
CA ALA A 56 7.02 1.04 4.19
C ALA A 56 7.60 -0.09 5.07
N THR A 57 7.92 0.22 6.32
CA THR A 57 8.36 -0.75 7.33
C THR A 57 7.31 -1.83 7.58
N ILE A 58 6.04 -1.44 7.72
CA ILE A 58 4.92 -2.35 7.97
C ILE A 58 4.70 -3.27 6.77
N VAL A 59 4.66 -2.70 5.56
CA VAL A 59 4.50 -3.48 4.31
C VAL A 59 5.67 -4.44 4.14
N THR A 60 6.90 -3.98 4.41
CA THR A 60 8.11 -4.81 4.33
C THR A 60 8.06 -5.98 5.33
N ALA A 61 7.63 -5.73 6.58
CA ALA A 61 7.48 -6.77 7.59
C ALA A 61 6.40 -7.81 7.20
N PHE A 62 5.29 -7.35 6.65
CA PHE A 62 4.22 -8.21 6.14
C PHE A 62 4.74 -9.11 4.99
N MET A 63 5.41 -8.52 4.01
CA MET A 63 5.99 -9.24 2.88
C MET A 63 7.09 -10.21 3.31
N ALA A 64 7.93 -9.83 4.28
CA ALA A 64 8.99 -10.72 4.80
C ALA A 64 8.38 -12.01 5.39
N GLY A 65 7.32 -11.89 6.20
CA GLY A 65 6.60 -13.04 6.71
C GLY A 65 6.07 -13.94 5.58
N LEU A 66 5.39 -13.37 4.57
CA LEU A 66 4.88 -14.11 3.41
C LEU A 66 6.01 -14.84 2.66
N GLY A 67 7.13 -14.17 2.42
CA GLY A 67 8.29 -14.75 1.72
C GLY A 67 8.90 -15.94 2.44
N PHE A 68 9.21 -15.79 3.73
CA PHE A 68 9.74 -16.88 4.54
C PHE A 68 8.74 -18.01 4.71
N GLY A 69 7.44 -17.68 4.89
CA GLY A 69 6.36 -18.64 4.96
C GLY A 69 6.22 -19.47 3.69
N SER A 70 6.37 -18.84 2.52
CA SER A 70 6.28 -19.56 1.25
C SER A 70 7.43 -20.55 1.04
N LEU A 71 8.64 -20.24 1.52
CA LEU A 71 9.76 -21.19 1.54
C LEU A 71 9.47 -22.39 2.44
N ALA A 72 8.97 -22.14 3.63
CA ALA A 72 8.61 -23.20 4.59
C ALA A 72 7.45 -24.03 4.04
N GLY A 73 6.40 -23.39 3.53
CA GLY A 73 5.26 -24.06 2.90
C GLY A 73 5.66 -24.88 1.68
N GLY A 74 6.58 -24.39 0.87
CA GLY A 74 7.15 -25.16 -0.27
C GLY A 74 7.89 -26.43 0.14
N ARG A 75 8.68 -26.36 1.23
CA ARG A 75 9.35 -27.54 1.80
C ARG A 75 8.34 -28.54 2.37
N LEU A 76 7.38 -28.05 3.14
CA LEU A 76 6.32 -28.89 3.72
C LEU A 76 5.42 -29.51 2.64
N ALA A 77 5.10 -28.77 1.59
CA ALA A 77 4.34 -29.28 0.46
C ALA A 77 5.04 -30.46 -0.25
N GLY A 78 6.39 -30.43 -0.34
CA GLY A 78 7.18 -31.51 -0.92
C GLY A 78 7.19 -32.81 -0.10
N THR A 79 6.99 -32.74 1.23
CA THR A 79 7.04 -33.88 2.16
C THR A 79 5.67 -34.34 2.64
N SER A 80 4.65 -33.47 2.55
CA SER A 80 3.32 -33.76 3.09
C SER A 80 2.53 -34.73 2.20
N ARG A 81 1.99 -35.77 2.83
CA ARG A 81 1.03 -36.69 2.18
C ARG A 81 -0.41 -36.14 2.18
N ARG A 82 -0.70 -35.12 3.01
CA ARG A 82 -2.04 -34.52 3.21
C ARG A 82 -2.01 -33.00 3.12
N PRO A 83 -1.66 -32.41 1.96
CA PRO A 83 -1.43 -30.97 1.83
C PRO A 83 -2.69 -30.13 2.09
N LEU A 84 -3.91 -30.62 1.75
CA LEU A 84 -5.16 -29.92 2.04
C LEU A 84 -5.47 -29.86 3.54
N ARG A 85 -5.19 -30.93 4.30
CA ARG A 85 -5.35 -30.93 5.76
C ARG A 85 -4.38 -29.95 6.41
N LEU A 86 -3.14 -29.93 5.93
CA LEU A 86 -2.13 -28.98 6.44
C LEU A 86 -2.52 -27.53 6.12
N TYR A 87 -3.05 -27.26 4.92
CA TYR A 87 -3.63 -25.96 4.59
C TYR A 87 -4.73 -25.56 5.59
N GLY A 88 -5.67 -26.44 5.88
CA GLY A 88 -6.73 -26.16 6.84
C GLY A 88 -6.21 -25.84 8.25
N LEU A 89 -5.18 -26.55 8.72
CA LEU A 89 -4.53 -26.27 10.01
C LEU A 89 -3.80 -24.92 10.00
N VAL A 90 -3.14 -24.58 8.91
CA VAL A 90 -2.48 -23.28 8.73
C VAL A 90 -3.49 -22.14 8.78
N GLU A 91 -4.64 -22.26 8.10
CA GLU A 91 -5.71 -21.24 8.16
C GLU A 91 -6.27 -21.05 9.59
N LEU A 92 -6.44 -22.12 10.35
CA LEU A 92 -6.86 -22.03 11.76
C LEU A 92 -5.78 -21.38 12.64
N ALA A 93 -4.50 -21.66 12.36
CA ALA A 93 -3.39 -21.00 13.06
C ALA A 93 -3.32 -19.50 12.71
N VAL A 94 -3.58 -19.12 11.46
CA VAL A 94 -3.71 -17.69 11.06
C VAL A 94 -4.85 -17.03 11.84
N ALA A 95 -6.02 -17.66 11.91
CA ALA A 95 -7.15 -17.15 12.69
C ALA A 95 -6.80 -16.94 14.16
N ALA A 96 -6.12 -17.89 14.78
CA ALA A 96 -5.68 -17.80 16.18
C ALA A 96 -4.67 -16.65 16.38
N MET A 97 -3.65 -16.54 15.50
CA MET A 97 -2.68 -15.44 15.54
C MET A 97 -3.36 -14.08 15.36
N ALA A 98 -4.24 -13.94 14.37
CA ALA A 98 -4.97 -12.70 14.09
C ALA A 98 -5.85 -12.27 15.27
N THR A 99 -6.42 -13.22 16.03
CA THR A 99 -7.19 -12.94 17.24
C THR A 99 -6.31 -12.36 18.36
N LEU A 100 -5.04 -12.77 18.43
CA LEU A 100 -4.10 -12.32 19.46
C LEU A 100 -3.41 -11.00 19.11
N LEU A 101 -3.38 -10.62 17.84
CA LEU A 101 -2.62 -9.45 17.36
C LEU A 101 -3.01 -8.12 18.00
N PRO A 102 -4.30 -7.78 18.23
CA PRO A 102 -4.66 -6.53 18.91
C PRO A 102 -4.02 -6.39 20.30
N PHE A 103 -3.89 -7.49 21.05
CA PHE A 103 -3.20 -7.50 22.34
C PHE A 103 -1.69 -7.31 22.17
N ALA A 104 -1.10 -7.92 21.14
CA ALA A 104 0.32 -7.73 20.82
C ALA A 104 0.62 -6.28 20.46
N PHE A 105 -0.25 -5.58 19.72
CA PHE A 105 -0.08 -4.18 19.38
C PHE A 105 -0.11 -3.26 20.60
N HIS A 106 -0.94 -3.55 21.61
CA HIS A 106 -0.94 -2.79 22.86
C HIS A 106 0.40 -2.94 23.60
N GLY A 107 0.86 -4.18 23.79
CA GLY A 107 2.17 -4.41 24.42
C GLY A 107 3.34 -3.80 23.64
N LEU A 108 3.25 -3.81 22.30
CA LEU A 108 4.23 -3.19 21.42
C LEU A 108 4.28 -1.67 21.60
N ALA A 109 3.10 -1.03 21.73
CA ALA A 109 3.00 0.40 21.94
C ALA A 109 3.67 0.82 23.26
N ASP A 110 3.49 0.02 24.32
CA ASP A 110 4.12 0.30 25.63
C ASP A 110 5.64 0.10 25.59
N LEU A 111 6.10 -0.94 24.92
CA LEU A 111 7.54 -1.17 24.71
C LEU A 111 8.18 -0.03 23.89
N TYR A 112 7.52 0.37 22.81
CA TYR A 112 7.98 1.47 21.97
C TYR A 112 8.05 2.79 22.73
N ARG A 113 7.03 3.08 23.59
CA ARG A 113 7.02 4.25 24.48
C ARG A 113 8.24 4.27 25.41
N GLY A 114 8.62 3.12 25.95
CA GLY A 114 9.82 3.00 26.80
C GLY A 114 11.14 3.25 26.07
N LEU A 115 11.24 2.84 24.81
CA LEU A 115 12.46 2.96 24.00
C LEU A 115 12.62 4.32 23.31
N TRP A 116 11.53 5.00 23.00
CA TRP A 116 11.52 6.22 22.20
C TRP A 116 12.41 7.35 22.74
N PRO A 117 12.45 7.68 24.05
CA PRO A 117 13.25 8.79 24.56
C PRO A 117 14.76 8.63 24.31
N SER A 118 15.26 7.40 24.26
CA SER A 118 16.68 7.10 24.01
C SER A 118 17.05 7.07 22.52
N LEU A 119 16.05 7.02 21.62
CA LEU A 119 16.23 6.79 20.19
C LEU A 119 15.78 7.96 19.31
N VAL A 120 15.03 8.92 19.86
CA VAL A 120 14.44 10.03 19.08
C VAL A 120 15.49 10.86 18.34
N GLU A 121 16.68 11.04 18.95
CA GLU A 121 17.82 11.75 18.33
C GLU A 121 18.62 10.89 17.35
N ARG A 122 18.26 9.61 17.16
CA ARG A 122 18.96 8.63 16.32
C ARG A 122 18.02 8.02 15.30
N PRO A 123 17.62 8.74 14.25
CA PRO A 123 16.56 8.34 13.33
C PRO A 123 16.78 6.97 12.67
N GLY A 124 18.03 6.62 12.33
CA GLY A 124 18.35 5.31 11.76
C GLY A 124 18.13 4.15 12.74
N GLN A 125 18.49 4.32 14.01
CA GLN A 125 18.24 3.31 15.05
C GLN A 125 16.75 3.19 15.36
N LEU A 126 16.04 4.32 15.40
CA LEU A 126 14.59 4.36 15.60
C LEU A 126 13.85 3.63 14.47
N ALA A 127 14.27 3.84 13.22
CA ALA A 127 13.72 3.10 12.07
C ALA A 127 13.98 1.59 12.18
N GLY A 128 15.17 1.18 12.59
CA GLY A 128 15.51 -0.22 12.84
C GLY A 128 14.68 -0.87 13.94
N VAL A 129 14.42 -0.15 15.05
CA VAL A 129 13.57 -0.62 16.14
C VAL A 129 12.11 -0.75 15.67
N ARG A 130 11.57 0.24 14.96
CA ARG A 130 10.21 0.17 14.36
C ARG A 130 10.08 -1.05 13.47
N PHE A 131 11.07 -1.30 12.59
CA PHE A 131 11.07 -2.47 11.71
C PHE A 131 11.10 -3.78 12.50
N GLY A 132 11.98 -3.91 13.49
CA GLY A 132 12.10 -5.10 14.32
C GLY A 132 10.80 -5.41 15.10
N LEU A 133 10.18 -4.38 15.65
CA LEU A 133 8.93 -4.49 16.39
C LEU A 133 7.75 -4.83 15.47
N ALA A 134 7.62 -4.18 14.31
CA ALA A 134 6.59 -4.50 13.32
C ALA A 134 6.75 -5.94 12.81
N LEU A 135 7.99 -6.36 12.50
CA LEU A 135 8.30 -7.72 12.06
C LEU A 135 7.91 -8.74 13.14
N ALA A 136 8.29 -8.51 14.39
CA ALA A 136 7.97 -9.42 15.49
C ALA A 136 6.46 -9.57 15.69
N ALA A 137 5.69 -8.50 15.51
CA ALA A 137 4.24 -8.55 15.64
C ALA A 137 3.56 -9.26 14.48
N VAL A 138 3.86 -8.87 13.23
CA VAL A 138 3.08 -9.26 12.05
C VAL A 138 3.62 -10.54 11.39
N ALA A 139 4.95 -10.80 11.45
CA ALA A 139 5.57 -11.91 10.75
C ALA A 139 5.04 -13.30 11.14
N PRO A 140 4.68 -13.62 12.39
CA PRO A 140 4.13 -14.94 12.69
C PRO A 140 2.85 -15.27 11.91
N ALA A 141 1.91 -14.33 11.84
CA ALA A 141 0.66 -14.51 11.09
C ALA A 141 0.92 -14.55 9.57
N THR A 142 1.71 -13.62 9.04
CA THR A 142 2.00 -13.55 7.59
C THR A 142 2.89 -14.70 7.13
N PHE A 143 3.75 -15.24 7.99
CA PHE A 143 4.51 -16.48 7.72
C PHE A 143 3.55 -17.64 7.46
N LEU A 144 2.53 -17.83 8.30
CA LEU A 144 1.52 -18.86 8.09
C LEU A 144 0.74 -18.62 6.80
N MET A 145 0.32 -17.36 6.52
CA MET A 145 -0.34 -17.01 5.26
C MET A 145 0.52 -17.36 4.04
N GLY A 146 1.83 -17.12 4.10
CA GLY A 146 2.76 -17.43 3.01
C GLY A 146 2.84 -18.93 2.68
N MET A 147 2.51 -19.82 3.61
CA MET A 147 2.53 -21.26 3.39
C MET A 147 1.35 -21.77 2.53
N THR A 148 0.27 -21.02 2.45
CA THR A 148 -1.02 -21.48 1.89
C THR A 148 -0.95 -21.81 0.40
N LEU A 149 -0.38 -20.92 -0.43
CA LEU A 149 -0.27 -21.09 -1.88
C LEU A 149 0.56 -22.32 -2.26
N PRO A 150 1.79 -22.56 -1.74
CA PRO A 150 2.56 -23.77 -2.04
C PRO A 150 1.83 -25.08 -1.68
N LEU A 151 1.10 -25.09 -0.54
CA LEU A 151 0.34 -26.27 -0.08
C LEU A 151 -0.82 -26.59 -1.02
N LEU A 152 -1.61 -25.57 -1.41
CA LEU A 152 -2.70 -25.77 -2.36
C LEU A 152 -2.22 -26.08 -3.77
N THR A 153 -1.08 -25.51 -4.20
CA THR A 153 -0.45 -25.89 -5.47
C THR A 153 -0.11 -27.36 -5.49
N ARG A 154 0.49 -27.89 -4.43
CA ARG A 154 0.79 -29.34 -4.32
C ARG A 154 -0.45 -30.20 -4.36
N TYR A 155 -1.57 -29.71 -3.79
CA TYR A 155 -2.84 -30.44 -3.79
C TYR A 155 -3.49 -30.49 -5.19
N LEU A 156 -3.46 -29.38 -5.94
CA LEU A 156 -4.19 -29.24 -7.20
C LEU A 156 -3.38 -29.64 -8.46
N VAL A 157 -2.06 -29.54 -8.43
CA VAL A 157 -1.18 -29.89 -9.57
C VAL A 157 -0.91 -31.39 -9.57
N ARG A 158 -1.40 -32.06 -10.60
CA ARG A 158 -1.22 -33.51 -10.78
C ARG A 158 -0.28 -33.88 -11.94
N THR A 159 -0.28 -33.08 -12.98
CA THR A 159 0.57 -33.22 -14.14
C THR A 159 1.41 -31.97 -14.37
N LEU A 160 2.56 -32.12 -15.01
CA LEU A 160 3.43 -30.98 -15.32
C LEU A 160 2.76 -29.99 -16.28
N ASP A 161 1.95 -30.47 -17.22
CA ASP A 161 1.26 -29.63 -18.20
C ASP A 161 0.17 -28.75 -17.57
N GLU A 162 -0.41 -29.23 -16.47
CA GLU A 162 -1.41 -28.45 -15.73
C GLU A 162 -0.77 -27.44 -14.74
N ALA A 163 0.52 -27.55 -14.42
CA ALA A 163 1.14 -26.79 -13.33
C ALA A 163 0.94 -25.29 -13.46
N GLY A 164 1.19 -24.70 -14.63
CA GLY A 164 1.00 -23.28 -14.88
C GLY A 164 -0.47 -22.84 -14.78
N ALA A 165 -1.38 -23.62 -15.41
CA ALA A 165 -2.81 -23.32 -15.40
C ALA A 165 -3.41 -23.40 -13.98
N ARG A 166 -3.03 -24.42 -13.18
CA ARG A 166 -3.49 -24.56 -11.80
C ARG A 166 -2.94 -23.49 -10.89
N LEU A 167 -1.66 -23.13 -11.08
CA LEU A 167 -1.07 -22.01 -10.35
C LEU A 167 -1.78 -20.70 -10.70
N GLY A 168 -2.06 -20.45 -11.99
CA GLY A 168 -2.82 -19.29 -12.44
C GLY A 168 -4.22 -19.21 -11.82
N GLU A 169 -4.92 -20.34 -11.71
CA GLU A 169 -6.24 -20.39 -11.05
C GLU A 169 -6.17 -20.09 -9.55
N LEU A 170 -5.23 -20.68 -8.83
CA LEU A 170 -5.02 -20.42 -7.41
C LEU A 170 -4.65 -18.96 -7.17
N TYR A 171 -3.70 -18.46 -7.97
CA TYR A 171 -3.25 -17.06 -7.83
C TYR A 171 -4.37 -16.08 -8.15
N ALA A 172 -5.15 -16.33 -9.21
CA ALA A 172 -6.32 -15.53 -9.54
C ALA A 172 -7.40 -15.58 -8.44
N ALA A 173 -7.70 -16.77 -7.89
CA ALA A 173 -8.69 -16.92 -6.82
C ALA A 173 -8.27 -16.16 -5.55
N ASN A 174 -7.03 -16.34 -5.10
CA ASN A 174 -6.51 -15.62 -3.94
C ASN A 174 -6.52 -14.11 -4.15
N THR A 175 -6.06 -13.65 -5.32
CA THR A 175 -5.99 -12.21 -5.63
C THR A 175 -7.39 -11.60 -5.82
N ALA A 176 -8.35 -12.33 -6.38
CA ALA A 176 -9.74 -11.89 -6.44
C ALA A 176 -10.35 -11.76 -5.04
N GLY A 177 -10.05 -12.70 -4.15
CA GLY A 177 -10.39 -12.61 -2.73
C GLY A 177 -9.76 -11.38 -2.08
N ALA A 178 -8.46 -11.19 -2.30
CA ALA A 178 -7.71 -10.03 -1.82
C ALA A 178 -8.34 -8.71 -2.29
N MET A 179 -8.68 -8.58 -3.56
CA MET A 179 -9.40 -7.42 -4.12
C MET A 179 -10.75 -7.20 -3.40
N ALA A 180 -11.54 -8.26 -3.24
CA ALA A 180 -12.83 -8.17 -2.55
C ALA A 180 -12.65 -7.74 -1.09
N GLY A 181 -11.66 -8.30 -0.37
CA GLY A 181 -11.31 -7.92 0.99
C GLY A 181 -10.87 -6.46 1.11
N THR A 182 -10.07 -5.98 0.16
CA THR A 182 -9.65 -4.57 0.09
C THR A 182 -10.86 -3.64 -0.10
N LEU A 183 -11.73 -3.94 -1.08
CA LEU A 183 -12.92 -3.14 -1.35
C LEU A 183 -13.89 -3.15 -0.17
N LEU A 184 -14.22 -4.33 0.35
CA LEU A 184 -15.13 -4.45 1.49
C LEU A 184 -14.53 -3.79 2.74
N GLY A 185 -13.25 -4.03 3.03
CA GLY A 185 -12.56 -3.42 4.18
C GLY A 185 -12.55 -1.91 4.10
N GLY A 186 -12.07 -1.35 2.98
CA GLY A 186 -11.87 0.08 2.81
C GLY A 186 -13.15 0.89 2.57
N PHE A 187 -14.18 0.31 1.93
CA PHE A 187 -15.41 1.04 1.61
C PHE A 187 -16.59 0.76 2.54
N VAL A 188 -16.61 -0.39 3.23
CA VAL A 188 -17.81 -0.83 3.95
C VAL A 188 -17.53 -1.24 5.39
N LEU A 189 -16.67 -2.23 5.60
CA LEU A 189 -16.58 -2.88 6.90
C LEU A 189 -16.04 -1.96 8.00
N ILE A 190 -14.98 -1.19 7.72
CA ILE A 190 -14.39 -0.30 8.73
C ILE A 190 -15.35 0.85 9.05
N GLU A 191 -16.06 1.39 8.07
CA GLU A 191 -17.05 2.44 8.30
C GLU A 191 -18.20 1.97 9.20
N LEU A 192 -18.73 0.76 8.94
CA LEU A 192 -19.87 0.23 9.67
C LEU A 192 -19.50 -0.37 11.02
N PHE A 193 -18.38 -1.08 11.10
CA PHE A 193 -18.04 -1.93 12.25
C PHE A 193 -16.82 -1.46 13.05
N GLY A 194 -16.00 -0.55 12.49
CA GLY A 194 -14.72 -0.15 13.06
C GLY A 194 -13.60 -1.17 12.78
N LEU A 195 -12.39 -0.86 13.22
CA LEU A 195 -11.20 -1.66 12.93
C LEU A 195 -11.25 -3.04 13.60
N ARG A 196 -11.63 -3.08 14.88
CA ARG A 196 -11.60 -4.32 15.68
C ARG A 196 -12.59 -5.36 15.16
N LEU A 197 -13.86 -4.98 14.97
CA LEU A 197 -14.86 -5.93 14.49
C LEU A 197 -14.58 -6.38 13.06
N THR A 198 -14.07 -5.48 12.21
CA THR A 198 -13.61 -5.83 10.86
C THR A 198 -12.50 -6.88 10.89
N SER A 199 -11.54 -6.78 11.83
CA SER A 199 -10.52 -7.80 12.03
C SER A 199 -11.13 -9.15 12.43
N TYR A 200 -12.10 -9.17 13.33
CA TYR A 200 -12.79 -10.42 13.73
C TYR A 200 -13.63 -11.03 12.61
N LEU A 201 -14.22 -10.23 11.72
CA LEU A 201 -14.89 -10.75 10.51
C LEU A 201 -13.89 -11.45 9.57
N ALA A 202 -12.68 -10.93 9.45
CA ALA A 202 -11.62 -11.60 8.71
C ALA A 202 -11.16 -12.90 9.40
N VAL A 203 -11.11 -12.95 10.74
CA VAL A 203 -10.89 -14.19 11.50
C VAL A 203 -11.96 -15.24 11.17
N ALA A 204 -13.23 -14.84 11.09
CA ALA A 204 -14.32 -15.76 10.73
C ALA A 204 -14.16 -16.32 9.30
N LEU A 205 -13.63 -15.53 8.35
CA LEU A 205 -13.32 -16.04 7.01
C LEU A 205 -12.20 -17.10 7.04
N ASN A 206 -11.13 -16.88 7.81
CA ASN A 206 -10.07 -17.88 7.97
C ASN A 206 -10.57 -19.14 8.69
N LEU A 207 -11.41 -19.02 9.72
CA LEU A 207 -12.03 -20.17 10.36
C LEU A 207 -12.87 -20.98 9.36
N THR A 208 -13.65 -20.29 8.52
CA THR A 208 -14.45 -20.93 7.46
C THR A 208 -13.55 -21.65 6.46
N ALA A 209 -12.46 -21.01 6.00
CA ALA A 209 -11.49 -21.62 5.09
C ALA A 209 -10.81 -22.84 5.73
N GLY A 210 -10.37 -22.73 6.98
CA GLY A 210 -9.67 -23.79 7.71
C GLY A 210 -10.58 -24.99 8.01
N LEU A 211 -11.74 -24.75 8.61
CA LEU A 211 -12.69 -25.83 8.94
C LEU A 211 -13.25 -26.48 7.66
N GLY A 212 -13.55 -25.70 6.64
CA GLY A 212 -13.98 -26.20 5.33
C GLY A 212 -12.95 -27.11 4.68
N ALA A 213 -11.68 -26.73 4.70
CA ALA A 213 -10.59 -27.54 4.17
C ALA A 213 -10.39 -28.84 4.96
N LEU A 214 -10.51 -28.80 6.30
CA LEU A 214 -10.42 -29.99 7.16
C LEU A 214 -11.61 -30.94 6.93
N ALA A 215 -12.83 -30.43 6.83
CA ALA A 215 -14.00 -31.24 6.52
C ALA A 215 -13.87 -31.92 5.16
N LEU A 216 -13.37 -31.19 4.16
CA LEU A 216 -13.13 -31.70 2.81
C LEU A 216 -12.05 -32.79 2.79
N SER A 217 -10.96 -32.61 3.55
CA SER A 217 -9.89 -33.60 3.65
C SER A 217 -10.37 -34.92 4.28
N ARG A 218 -11.22 -34.85 5.31
CA ARG A 218 -11.82 -36.05 5.97
C ARG A 218 -12.73 -36.83 5.02
N ARG A 219 -13.59 -36.15 4.24
CA ARG A 219 -14.47 -36.79 3.25
C ARG A 219 -13.69 -37.52 2.17
N TRP A 220 -12.56 -36.97 1.73
CA TRP A 220 -11.67 -37.62 0.78
C TRP A 220 -11.04 -38.89 1.34
N GLU A 221 -10.58 -38.86 2.59
CA GLU A 221 -9.99 -40.02 3.29
C GLU A 221 -11.01 -41.13 3.51
N ALA A 222 -12.25 -40.78 3.88
CA ALA A 222 -13.35 -41.75 4.07
C ALA A 222 -13.78 -42.39 2.74
N GLY A 223 -13.79 -41.64 1.62
CA GLY A 223 -14.11 -42.20 0.31
C GLY A 223 -13.03 -43.11 -0.25
N ALA A 224 -11.75 -42.82 0.01
CA ALA A 224 -10.63 -43.67 -0.39
C ALA A 224 -10.57 -45.01 0.42
N GLY A 225 -11.02 -44.96 1.67
CA GLY A 225 -11.08 -46.20 2.54
C GLY A 225 -12.25 -47.11 2.24
N SER A 226 -13.32 -46.60 1.59
CA SER A 226 -14.47 -47.43 1.23
C SER A 226 -14.31 -48.18 -0.13
N GLU A 227 -13.29 -47.84 -0.93
CA GLU A 227 -12.98 -48.54 -2.18
C GLU A 227 -11.98 -49.68 -2.07
N GLU A 228 -11.40 -49.91 -0.87
CA GLU A 228 -10.40 -51.01 -0.63
C GLU A 228 -10.98 -52.25 0.06
N ALA A 229 -12.22 -52.63 -0.14
CA ALA A 229 -12.73 -53.94 0.26
C ALA A 229 -13.45 -54.60 -0.92
N PRO A 230 -12.74 -55.32 -1.82
CA PRO A 230 -13.37 -56.42 -2.49
C PRO A 230 -13.40 -57.63 -1.54
N ALA A 231 -14.61 -58.06 -1.20
CA ALA A 231 -14.84 -59.28 -0.46
C ALA A 231 -14.14 -60.46 -1.15
N GLY A 232 -13.33 -61.13 -0.38
CA GLY A 232 -12.65 -62.37 -0.81
C GLY A 232 -13.62 -63.49 -1.11
N ARG A 233 -13.30 -64.30 -2.09
CA ARG A 233 -13.70 -65.69 -2.20
C ARG A 233 -12.45 -66.53 -2.51
N ASP A 234 -12.27 -67.36 -1.50
CA ASP A 234 -11.75 -68.73 -1.57
C ASP A 234 -10.52 -69.09 -2.43
N GLY A 235 -9.51 -69.53 -1.77
CA GLY A 235 -8.88 -70.78 -2.14
C GLY A 235 -7.41 -70.74 -2.55
N GLN A 236 -6.66 -71.36 -1.69
CA GLN A 236 -5.44 -72.12 -1.91
C GLN A 236 -4.08 -71.46 -1.60
N LEU A 237 -3.53 -72.04 -0.59
CA LEU A 237 -2.18 -71.98 -0.07
C LEU A 237 -1.12 -72.24 -1.16
N ALA A 238 -0.22 -71.28 -1.39
CA ALA A 238 1.13 -71.56 -1.85
C ALA A 238 2.09 -70.82 -0.92
N GLY A 239 3.09 -71.60 -0.44
CA GLY A 239 4.00 -71.18 0.63
C GLY A 239 4.91 -69.98 0.30
N PRO A 240 5.58 -69.48 1.33
CA PRO A 240 6.37 -68.23 1.18
C PRO A 240 7.74 -68.57 0.57
N GLU A 241 7.94 -68.13 -0.68
CA GLU A 241 9.26 -68.07 -1.24
C GLU A 241 9.90 -66.76 -0.75
N GLN A 242 10.93 -66.85 0.05
CA GLN A 242 11.71 -65.74 0.61
C GLN A 242 12.45 -65.03 -0.51
N ALA A 243 11.94 -63.83 -0.85
CA ALA A 243 12.71 -62.87 -1.67
C ALA A 243 13.79 -62.22 -0.77
N PRO A 244 15.04 -62.04 -1.25
CA PRO A 244 16.12 -61.49 -0.43
C PRO A 244 15.87 -60.03 -0.09
N ALA A 245 16.08 -59.69 1.18
CA ALA A 245 16.03 -58.34 1.71
C ALA A 245 17.01 -57.41 0.96
N GLY A 246 16.52 -56.78 -0.07
CA GLY A 246 17.22 -55.68 -0.77
C GLY A 246 17.27 -54.46 0.13
N ARG A 247 18.48 -54.06 0.53
CA ARG A 247 18.81 -52.81 1.21
C ARG A 247 18.04 -51.65 0.60
N GLY A 248 17.43 -50.80 1.44
CA GLY A 248 16.61 -49.71 1.11
C GLY A 248 17.03 -48.88 -0.11
N ALA A 249 16.29 -49.03 -1.19
CA ALA A 249 16.41 -48.21 -2.35
C ALA A 249 16.00 -46.78 -1.93
N ARG A 250 16.97 -45.89 -1.77
CA ARG A 250 16.72 -44.47 -1.69
C ARG A 250 15.84 -44.08 -2.89
N PRO A 251 14.77 -43.29 -2.71
CA PRO A 251 13.96 -42.85 -3.83
C PRO A 251 14.90 -42.17 -4.84
N VAL A 252 14.95 -42.71 -6.02
CA VAL A 252 15.72 -42.15 -7.16
C VAL A 252 15.11 -40.76 -7.42
N ARG A 253 15.81 -39.71 -6.99
CA ARG A 253 15.45 -38.34 -7.40
C ARG A 253 15.58 -38.29 -8.91
N PRO A 254 14.52 -37.91 -9.65
CA PRO A 254 14.64 -37.78 -11.10
C PRO A 254 15.79 -36.81 -11.39
N GLU A 255 16.73 -37.26 -12.19
CA GLU A 255 17.87 -36.42 -12.63
C GLU A 255 17.31 -35.21 -13.38
N VAL A 256 17.47 -34.03 -12.78
CA VAL A 256 17.07 -32.78 -13.42
C VAL A 256 18.07 -32.47 -14.53
N PRO A 257 17.62 -32.36 -15.80
CA PRO A 257 18.52 -32.14 -16.92
C PRO A 257 19.43 -30.93 -16.71
N GLY A 258 20.70 -31.02 -17.08
CA GLY A 258 21.71 -30.00 -16.85
C GLY A 258 21.32 -28.59 -17.36
N TRP A 259 20.57 -28.52 -18.48
CA TRP A 259 20.04 -27.27 -19.05
C TRP A 259 18.93 -26.61 -18.19
N PHE A 260 18.26 -27.36 -17.34
CA PHE A 260 17.18 -26.84 -16.52
C PHE A 260 17.69 -25.92 -15.42
N ARG A 261 18.85 -26.20 -14.82
CA ARG A 261 19.42 -25.41 -13.73
C ARG A 261 19.69 -23.93 -14.12
N PRO A 262 20.36 -23.60 -15.24
CA PRO A 262 20.57 -22.21 -15.66
C PRO A 262 19.25 -21.52 -16.04
N ARG A 263 18.32 -22.22 -16.71
CA ARG A 263 17.00 -21.71 -17.04
C ARG A 263 16.22 -21.33 -15.77
N ARG A 264 16.20 -22.21 -14.77
CA ARG A 264 15.54 -21.95 -13.50
C ARG A 264 16.13 -20.74 -12.77
N ARG A 265 17.46 -20.58 -12.76
CA ARG A 265 18.13 -19.42 -12.18
C ARG A 265 17.72 -18.13 -12.88
N ALA A 266 17.66 -18.12 -14.20
CA ALA A 266 17.22 -16.98 -14.99
C ALA A 266 15.76 -16.60 -14.67
N VAL A 267 14.85 -17.57 -14.57
CA VAL A 267 13.45 -17.34 -14.19
C VAL A 267 13.35 -16.76 -12.76
N LEU A 268 14.09 -17.29 -11.80
CA LEU A 268 14.08 -16.80 -10.42
C LEU A 268 14.63 -15.37 -10.32
N ALA A 269 15.72 -15.07 -11.02
CA ALA A 269 16.29 -13.73 -11.10
C ALA A 269 15.30 -12.74 -11.74
N ALA A 270 14.66 -13.13 -12.84
CA ALA A 270 13.63 -12.33 -13.50
C ALA A 270 12.42 -12.09 -12.59
N THR A 271 11.99 -13.11 -11.83
CA THR A 271 10.90 -13.00 -10.87
C THR A 271 11.26 -12.07 -9.70
N PHE A 272 12.50 -12.11 -9.24
CA PHE A 272 13.01 -11.18 -8.24
C PHE A 272 12.98 -9.73 -8.75
N VAL A 273 13.49 -9.48 -9.97
CA VAL A 273 13.44 -8.15 -10.60
C VAL A 273 12.00 -7.71 -10.82
N SER A 274 11.13 -8.61 -11.29
CA SER A 274 9.69 -8.33 -11.45
C SER A 274 9.04 -7.94 -10.13
N GLY A 275 9.32 -8.65 -9.04
CA GLY A 275 8.82 -8.33 -7.70
C GLY A 275 9.32 -6.96 -7.22
N PHE A 276 10.62 -6.69 -7.41
CA PHE A 276 11.24 -5.40 -7.09
C PHE A 276 10.51 -4.25 -7.82
N VAL A 277 10.38 -4.36 -9.13
CA VAL A 277 9.75 -3.32 -9.94
C VAL A 277 8.25 -3.20 -9.64
N SER A 278 7.53 -4.33 -9.48
CA SER A 278 6.09 -4.31 -9.26
C SER A 278 5.71 -3.57 -7.98
N LEU A 279 6.35 -3.87 -6.85
CA LEU A 279 6.00 -3.23 -5.58
C LEU A 279 6.55 -1.81 -5.49
N ALA A 280 7.71 -1.54 -6.09
CA ALA A 280 8.21 -0.17 -6.23
C ALA A 280 7.25 0.69 -7.06
N LEU A 281 6.74 0.18 -8.17
CA LEU A 281 5.75 0.88 -8.99
C LEU A 281 4.42 1.05 -8.27
N GLU A 282 3.97 0.09 -7.46
CA GLU A 282 2.75 0.21 -6.66
C GLU A 282 2.82 1.41 -5.72
N VAL A 283 3.94 1.58 -5.01
CA VAL A 283 4.20 2.72 -4.13
C VAL A 283 4.21 4.05 -4.91
N LEU A 284 4.95 4.10 -6.01
CA LEU A 284 5.10 5.32 -6.82
C LEU A 284 3.83 5.68 -7.61
N TRP A 285 3.11 4.70 -8.14
CA TRP A 285 1.82 4.92 -8.79
C TRP A 285 0.76 5.40 -7.80
N THR A 286 0.77 4.86 -6.58
CA THR A 286 -0.12 5.36 -5.52
C THR A 286 0.17 6.82 -5.26
N ARG A 287 1.43 7.22 -5.11
CA ARG A 287 1.85 8.60 -4.91
C ARG A 287 1.46 9.49 -6.10
N MET A 288 1.77 9.08 -7.33
CA MET A 288 1.44 9.80 -8.56
C MET A 288 -0.08 9.98 -8.77
N LEU A 289 -0.86 8.93 -8.54
CA LEU A 289 -2.30 8.95 -8.78
C LEU A 289 -3.08 9.65 -7.66
N ALA A 290 -2.58 9.58 -6.42
CA ALA A 290 -3.17 10.27 -5.27
C ALA A 290 -2.88 11.78 -5.27
N GLU A 291 -1.96 12.26 -6.08
CA GLU A 291 -1.62 13.68 -6.18
C GLU A 291 -2.86 14.54 -6.50
N GLY A 292 -3.09 15.57 -5.69
CA GLY A 292 -4.23 16.48 -5.81
C GLY A 292 -5.58 15.91 -5.38
N THR A 293 -5.62 14.71 -4.78
CA THR A 293 -6.88 14.06 -4.38
C THR A 293 -7.14 14.10 -2.87
N GLY A 294 -6.19 14.60 -2.07
CA GLY A 294 -6.29 14.67 -0.61
C GLY A 294 -5.95 13.36 0.12
N SER A 295 -5.34 12.39 -0.54
CA SER A 295 -4.83 11.13 0.06
C SER A 295 -5.87 10.38 0.91
N SER A 296 -7.11 10.34 0.44
CA SER A 296 -8.20 9.63 1.11
C SER A 296 -7.99 8.12 1.03
N ILE A 297 -8.46 7.38 2.04
CA ILE A 297 -8.43 5.91 2.06
C ILE A 297 -9.14 5.31 0.83
N TYR A 298 -10.17 5.94 0.31
CA TYR A 298 -10.90 5.49 -0.87
C TYR A 298 -10.05 5.54 -2.14
N ILE A 299 -9.18 6.55 -2.26
CA ILE A 299 -8.21 6.67 -3.35
C ILE A 299 -7.24 5.50 -3.31
N PHE A 300 -6.63 5.27 -2.14
CA PHE A 300 -5.71 4.15 -1.93
C PHE A 300 -6.39 2.80 -2.20
N THR A 301 -7.58 2.59 -1.64
CA THR A 301 -8.36 1.35 -1.83
C THR A 301 -8.70 1.10 -3.30
N THR A 302 -9.08 2.15 -4.04
CA THR A 302 -9.38 2.05 -5.48
C THR A 302 -8.15 1.69 -6.29
N ILE A 303 -7.01 2.33 -6.04
CA ILE A 303 -5.73 2.04 -6.70
C ILE A 303 -5.34 0.57 -6.47
N LEU A 304 -5.34 0.13 -5.21
CA LEU A 304 -4.99 -1.23 -4.83
C LEU A 304 -5.98 -2.26 -5.43
N ALA A 305 -7.28 -1.98 -5.44
CA ALA A 305 -8.27 -2.87 -6.03
C ALA A 305 -8.09 -3.04 -7.54
N ILE A 306 -7.80 -1.95 -8.28
CA ILE A 306 -7.53 -2.01 -9.73
C ILE A 306 -6.23 -2.77 -9.99
N PHE A 307 -5.20 -2.56 -9.17
CA PHE A 307 -3.94 -3.28 -9.25
C PHE A 307 -4.14 -4.80 -9.08
N LEU A 308 -4.86 -5.20 -8.04
CA LEU A 308 -5.17 -6.60 -7.76
C LEU A 308 -6.09 -7.21 -8.82
N PHE A 309 -7.07 -6.44 -9.32
CA PHE A 309 -7.95 -6.89 -10.41
C PHE A 309 -7.14 -7.22 -11.67
N GLY A 310 -6.20 -6.36 -12.04
CA GLY A 310 -5.32 -6.62 -13.19
C GLY A 310 -4.49 -7.88 -13.02
N ILE A 311 -3.91 -8.11 -11.84
CA ILE A 311 -3.16 -9.34 -11.53
C ILE A 311 -4.06 -10.58 -11.65
N ALA A 312 -5.26 -10.54 -11.05
CA ALA A 312 -6.20 -11.66 -11.12
C ALA A 312 -6.62 -11.94 -12.58
N LEU A 313 -6.97 -10.90 -13.33
CA LEU A 313 -7.34 -10.99 -14.74
C LEU A 313 -6.20 -11.57 -15.59
N GLY A 314 -4.98 -11.08 -15.41
CA GLY A 314 -3.79 -11.58 -16.12
C GLY A 314 -3.54 -13.07 -15.88
N SER A 315 -3.71 -13.52 -14.64
CA SER A 315 -3.57 -14.94 -14.27
C SER A 315 -4.66 -15.82 -14.90
N LEU A 316 -5.89 -15.30 -15.00
CA LEU A 316 -6.98 -15.98 -15.73
C LEU A 316 -6.74 -16.00 -17.23
N LEU A 317 -6.21 -14.93 -17.81
CA LEU A 317 -5.85 -14.86 -19.24
C LEU A 317 -4.72 -15.84 -19.56
N TYR A 318 -3.73 -16.00 -18.67
CA TYR A 318 -2.72 -17.05 -18.84
C TYR A 318 -3.38 -18.42 -18.94
N ARG A 319 -4.28 -18.77 -18.06
CA ARG A 319 -5.01 -20.05 -18.11
C ARG A 319 -5.79 -20.23 -19.42
N ARG A 320 -6.41 -19.16 -19.95
CA ARG A 320 -7.28 -19.20 -21.13
C ARG A 320 -6.50 -19.28 -22.43
N PHE A 321 -5.36 -18.63 -22.51
CA PHE A 321 -4.62 -18.40 -23.76
C PHE A 321 -3.24 -19.05 -23.81
N SER A 322 -2.72 -19.57 -22.68
CA SER A 322 -1.44 -20.26 -22.68
C SER A 322 -1.50 -21.53 -23.52
N ARG A 323 -0.51 -21.67 -24.41
CA ARG A 323 -0.27 -22.88 -25.19
C ARG A 323 1.13 -23.38 -24.87
N PRO A 324 1.39 -24.71 -24.87
CA PRO A 324 2.72 -25.25 -24.56
C PRO A 324 3.84 -24.62 -25.39
N ALA A 325 3.55 -24.32 -26.68
CA ALA A 325 4.51 -23.65 -27.57
C ALA A 325 4.86 -22.21 -27.18
N GLY A 326 4.00 -21.52 -26.41
CA GLY A 326 4.22 -20.17 -25.92
C GLY A 326 4.92 -20.08 -24.55
N GLU A 327 5.14 -21.20 -23.87
CA GLU A 327 5.77 -21.25 -22.54
C GLU A 327 7.30 -21.21 -22.64
N ARG A 328 7.84 -20.02 -23.01
CA ARG A 328 9.26 -19.78 -23.30
C ARG A 328 9.81 -18.64 -22.47
N LEU A 329 11.13 -18.60 -22.30
CA LEU A 329 11.82 -17.48 -21.65
C LEU A 329 11.57 -16.16 -22.38
N GLY A 330 11.55 -16.19 -23.71
CA GLY A 330 11.25 -15.01 -24.52
C GLY A 330 9.87 -14.43 -24.27
N THR A 331 8.84 -15.28 -24.05
CA THR A 331 7.49 -14.80 -23.67
C THR A 331 7.49 -14.12 -22.30
N LEU A 332 8.20 -14.68 -21.31
CA LEU A 332 8.39 -14.03 -20.02
C LEU A 332 9.11 -12.68 -20.18
N GLY A 333 10.17 -12.65 -21.04
CA GLY A 333 10.87 -11.43 -21.37
C GLY A 333 9.99 -10.35 -22.00
N LEU A 334 9.07 -10.74 -22.90
CA LEU A 334 8.10 -9.83 -23.50
C LEU A 334 7.09 -9.28 -22.47
N CYS A 335 6.66 -10.10 -21.51
CA CYS A 335 5.80 -9.62 -20.42
C CYS A 335 6.51 -8.55 -19.56
N LEU A 336 7.76 -8.79 -19.17
CA LEU A 336 8.53 -7.81 -18.40
C LEU A 336 8.76 -6.53 -19.20
N ALA A 337 9.14 -6.65 -20.46
CA ALA A 337 9.35 -5.50 -21.34
C ALA A 337 8.05 -4.69 -21.52
N GLY A 338 6.91 -5.38 -21.71
CA GLY A 338 5.60 -4.77 -21.80
C GLY A 338 5.22 -3.97 -20.54
N VAL A 339 5.47 -4.53 -19.35
CA VAL A 339 5.31 -3.81 -18.08
C VAL A 339 6.21 -2.58 -18.05
N GLY A 340 7.46 -2.69 -18.52
CA GLY A 340 8.39 -1.57 -18.56
C GLY A 340 7.92 -0.41 -19.46
N VAL A 341 7.46 -0.71 -20.68
CA VAL A 341 6.90 0.29 -21.61
C VAL A 341 5.66 0.95 -21.01
N LEU A 342 4.74 0.13 -20.51
CA LEU A 342 3.49 0.64 -19.92
C LEU A 342 3.75 1.51 -18.70
N ALA A 343 4.70 1.11 -17.83
CA ALA A 343 5.09 1.92 -16.67
C ALA A 343 5.65 3.28 -17.11
N GLN A 344 6.56 3.32 -18.08
CA GLN A 344 7.08 4.59 -18.60
C GLN A 344 5.99 5.45 -19.24
N ALA A 345 5.02 4.85 -19.92
CA ALA A 345 3.90 5.57 -20.51
C ALA A 345 2.99 6.23 -19.46
N THR A 346 2.89 5.67 -18.24
CA THR A 346 2.06 6.24 -17.17
C THR A 346 2.54 7.63 -16.71
N VAL A 347 3.82 7.95 -16.89
CA VAL A 347 4.39 9.23 -16.52
C VAL A 347 3.77 10.39 -17.32
N VAL A 348 3.36 10.13 -18.55
CA VAL A 348 2.64 11.13 -19.36
C VAL A 348 1.29 11.51 -18.73
N LEU A 349 0.61 10.54 -18.12
CA LEU A 349 -0.62 10.77 -17.35
C LEU A 349 -0.33 11.48 -16.02
N GLY A 350 0.75 11.09 -15.36
CA GLY A 350 1.18 11.66 -14.07
C GLY A 350 1.66 13.10 -14.18
N SER A 351 2.24 13.50 -15.30
CA SER A 351 2.70 14.88 -15.55
C SER A 351 1.59 15.87 -15.90
N GLY A 352 0.34 15.40 -16.11
CA GLY A 352 -0.78 16.25 -16.53
C GLY A 352 -0.72 16.72 -17.98
N MET A 353 0.14 16.15 -18.81
CA MET A 353 0.27 16.52 -20.22
C MET A 353 -0.98 16.16 -21.05
N VAL A 354 -1.76 15.18 -20.62
CA VAL A 354 -2.96 14.69 -21.33
C VAL A 354 -4.22 15.51 -20.99
N GLY A 355 -4.10 16.53 -20.12
CA GLY A 355 -5.25 17.32 -19.66
C GLY A 355 -6.06 16.64 -18.55
N HIS A 356 -7.30 17.09 -18.34
CA HIS A 356 -8.12 16.58 -17.24
C HIS A 356 -8.73 15.22 -17.57
N VAL A 357 -8.28 14.18 -16.87
CA VAL A 357 -8.84 12.82 -16.94
C VAL A 357 -9.41 12.47 -15.56
N PRO A 358 -10.69 12.01 -15.47
CA PRO A 358 -11.27 11.60 -14.19
C PRO A 358 -10.42 10.56 -13.47
N PHE A 359 -10.33 10.64 -12.14
CA PHE A 359 -9.44 9.82 -11.32
C PHE A 359 -9.53 8.32 -11.62
N VAL A 360 -10.74 7.75 -11.63
CA VAL A 360 -10.94 6.31 -11.87
C VAL A 360 -10.45 5.90 -13.26
N VAL A 361 -10.77 6.69 -14.29
CA VAL A 361 -10.32 6.42 -15.67
C VAL A 361 -8.80 6.47 -15.76
N ARG A 362 -8.20 7.50 -15.20
CA ARG A 362 -6.73 7.66 -15.13
C ARG A 362 -6.08 6.46 -14.45
N THR A 363 -6.64 6.01 -13.32
CA THR A 363 -6.13 4.86 -12.58
C THR A 363 -6.25 3.55 -13.37
N VAL A 364 -7.39 3.31 -14.02
CA VAL A 364 -7.60 2.13 -14.87
C VAL A 364 -6.61 2.12 -16.03
N VAL A 365 -6.47 3.24 -16.75
CA VAL A 365 -5.58 3.35 -17.91
C VAL A 365 -4.11 3.18 -17.51
N ALA A 366 -3.71 3.76 -16.37
CA ALA A 366 -2.34 3.67 -15.89
C ALA A 366 -1.99 2.26 -15.39
N LEU A 367 -2.85 1.63 -14.59
CA LEU A 367 -2.50 0.41 -13.86
C LEU A 367 -2.89 -0.86 -14.59
N LEU A 368 -4.12 -0.93 -15.11
CA LEU A 368 -4.71 -2.19 -15.56
C LEU A 368 -3.88 -2.92 -16.64
N PRO A 369 -3.38 -2.27 -17.70
CA PRO A 369 -2.60 -2.98 -18.73
C PRO A 369 -1.30 -3.57 -18.18
N ALA A 370 -0.57 -2.82 -17.34
CA ALA A 370 0.69 -3.28 -16.76
C ALA A 370 0.47 -4.43 -15.77
N THR A 371 -0.53 -4.31 -14.88
CA THR A 371 -0.83 -5.32 -13.87
C THR A 371 -1.40 -6.61 -14.46
N VAL A 372 -2.11 -6.55 -15.59
CA VAL A 372 -2.51 -7.74 -16.36
C VAL A 372 -1.27 -8.51 -16.86
N LEU A 373 -0.27 -7.82 -17.37
CA LEU A 373 0.99 -8.48 -17.79
C LEU A 373 1.76 -9.05 -16.59
N MET A 374 1.79 -8.35 -15.45
CA MET A 374 2.37 -8.86 -14.19
C MET A 374 1.66 -10.15 -13.75
N GLY A 375 0.32 -10.14 -13.78
CA GLY A 375 -0.50 -11.30 -13.43
C GLY A 375 -0.32 -12.49 -14.38
N TYR A 376 -0.10 -12.25 -15.66
CA TYR A 376 0.20 -13.28 -16.66
C TYR A 376 1.62 -13.86 -16.47
N ALA A 377 2.59 -13.02 -16.12
CA ALA A 377 4.00 -13.42 -15.99
C ALA A 377 4.23 -14.41 -14.85
N PHE A 378 3.52 -14.29 -13.71
CA PHE A 378 3.77 -15.12 -12.52
C PHE A 378 3.46 -16.62 -12.74
N PRO A 379 2.29 -17.06 -13.24
CA PRO A 379 2.04 -18.47 -13.53
C PRO A 379 2.94 -19.00 -14.67
N LEU A 380 3.29 -18.18 -15.66
CA LEU A 380 4.26 -18.51 -16.69
C LEU A 380 5.65 -18.83 -16.08
N ALA A 381 6.13 -17.95 -15.20
CA ALA A 381 7.39 -18.17 -14.47
C ALA A 381 7.31 -19.43 -13.60
N GLY A 382 6.18 -19.67 -12.94
CA GLY A 382 5.92 -20.90 -12.17
C GLY A 382 6.04 -22.16 -13.02
N ARG A 383 5.45 -22.18 -14.22
CA ARG A 383 5.57 -23.30 -15.16
C ARG A 383 7.01 -23.51 -15.64
N LEU A 384 7.70 -22.42 -15.96
CA LEU A 384 9.10 -22.46 -16.42
C LEU A 384 10.09 -22.92 -15.33
N ALA A 385 9.79 -22.66 -14.05
CA ALA A 385 10.61 -23.02 -12.90
C ALA A 385 10.34 -24.42 -12.35
N THR A 386 9.25 -25.09 -12.77
CA THR A 386 8.80 -26.37 -12.22
C THR A 386 9.30 -27.55 -13.08
N PRO A 387 10.13 -28.46 -12.54
CA PRO A 387 10.68 -29.58 -13.28
C PRO A 387 9.72 -30.80 -13.37
N SER A 388 8.88 -30.99 -12.34
CA SER A 388 7.90 -32.08 -12.28
C SER A 388 6.70 -31.71 -11.45
N ALA A 389 5.59 -32.45 -11.57
CA ALA A 389 4.38 -32.19 -10.77
C ALA A 389 4.63 -32.31 -9.24
N GLU A 390 5.46 -33.25 -8.83
CA GLU A 390 5.82 -33.48 -7.43
C GLU A 390 6.61 -32.29 -6.86
N ALA A 391 7.41 -31.62 -7.69
CA ALA A 391 8.20 -30.46 -7.30
C ALA A 391 7.41 -29.15 -7.35
N ALA A 392 6.15 -29.15 -7.83
CA ALA A 392 5.38 -27.93 -8.06
C ALA A 392 5.25 -27.05 -6.81
N GLY A 393 4.87 -27.60 -5.67
CA GLY A 393 4.77 -26.86 -4.41
C GLY A 393 6.08 -26.20 -3.98
N GLY A 394 7.19 -26.94 -4.05
CA GLY A 394 8.51 -26.43 -3.71
C GLY A 394 9.00 -25.37 -4.70
N SER A 395 8.73 -25.55 -5.99
CA SER A 395 9.10 -24.58 -7.04
C SER A 395 8.34 -23.28 -6.89
N VAL A 396 7.03 -23.35 -6.62
CA VAL A 396 6.18 -22.20 -6.38
C VAL A 396 6.58 -21.48 -5.09
N GLY A 397 6.88 -22.22 -4.01
CA GLY A 397 7.39 -21.62 -2.78
C GLY A 397 8.67 -20.80 -2.99
N LEU A 398 9.63 -21.33 -3.75
CA LEU A 398 10.87 -20.60 -4.07
C LEU A 398 10.63 -19.41 -5.00
N LEU A 399 9.75 -19.58 -6.00
CA LEU A 399 9.39 -18.50 -6.92
C LEU A 399 8.72 -17.34 -6.18
N TYR A 400 7.75 -17.64 -5.31
CA TYR A 400 7.06 -16.67 -4.50
C TYR A 400 8.01 -15.95 -3.54
N ALA A 401 8.94 -16.68 -2.92
CA ALA A 401 9.98 -16.09 -2.08
C ALA A 401 10.93 -15.17 -2.85
N ALA A 402 11.31 -15.55 -4.08
CA ALA A 402 12.13 -14.68 -4.93
C ALA A 402 11.38 -13.39 -5.31
N ASN A 403 10.10 -13.52 -5.70
CA ASN A 403 9.24 -12.38 -5.97
C ASN A 403 9.13 -11.46 -4.74
N THR A 404 8.83 -12.03 -3.59
CA THR A 404 8.65 -11.28 -2.34
C THR A 404 9.95 -10.64 -1.86
N GLY A 405 11.09 -11.32 -2.01
CA GLY A 405 12.41 -10.73 -1.73
C GLY A 405 12.69 -9.50 -2.59
N GLY A 406 12.35 -9.56 -3.88
CA GLY A 406 12.37 -8.41 -4.76
C GLY A 406 11.43 -7.32 -4.30
N SER A 407 10.18 -7.67 -3.99
CA SER A 407 9.14 -6.74 -3.53
C SER A 407 9.53 -5.95 -2.28
N ILE A 408 10.16 -6.61 -1.30
CA ILE A 408 10.69 -5.99 -0.09
C ILE A 408 11.69 -4.89 -0.44
N LEU A 409 12.69 -5.22 -1.26
CA LEU A 409 13.72 -4.26 -1.66
C LEU A 409 13.15 -3.16 -2.57
N GLY A 410 12.15 -3.48 -3.38
CA GLY A 410 11.47 -2.53 -4.25
C GLY A 410 10.66 -1.49 -3.48
N SER A 411 9.85 -1.94 -2.52
CA SER A 411 9.08 -1.05 -1.65
C SER A 411 9.98 -0.14 -0.82
N PHE A 412 11.01 -0.72 -0.20
CA PHE A 412 11.99 0.05 0.57
C PHE A 412 12.75 1.06 -0.32
N GLY A 413 13.26 0.61 -1.47
CA GLY A 413 13.98 1.47 -2.40
C GLY A 413 13.14 2.61 -2.95
N ALA A 414 11.85 2.36 -3.27
CA ALA A 414 10.93 3.39 -3.74
C ALA A 414 10.66 4.45 -2.67
N ALA A 415 10.38 4.02 -1.43
CA ALA A 415 9.98 4.91 -0.35
C ALA A 415 11.17 5.72 0.24
N PHE A 416 12.35 5.11 0.39
CA PHE A 416 13.47 5.74 1.11
C PHE A 416 14.55 6.35 0.20
N VAL A 417 14.61 5.95 -1.06
CA VAL A 417 15.70 6.39 -1.94
C VAL A 417 15.16 7.03 -3.20
N LEU A 418 14.37 6.31 -3.98
CA LEU A 418 14.05 6.73 -5.35
C LEU A 418 13.18 7.99 -5.38
N ALA A 419 12.12 8.04 -4.58
CA ALA A 419 11.20 9.17 -4.56
C ALA A 419 11.89 10.48 -4.16
N GLY A 420 12.77 10.45 -3.15
CA GLY A 420 13.50 11.64 -2.70
C GLY A 420 14.67 12.06 -3.59
N THR A 421 15.22 11.14 -4.42
CA THR A 421 16.40 11.44 -5.26
C THR A 421 16.07 11.76 -6.71
N LEU A 422 15.12 11.02 -7.32
CA LEU A 422 14.73 11.15 -8.72
C LEU A 422 13.32 11.71 -8.90
N GLY A 423 12.63 11.95 -7.81
CA GLY A 423 11.21 12.25 -7.81
C GLY A 423 10.35 11.05 -8.21
N THR A 424 9.05 11.21 -8.12
CA THR A 424 8.08 10.13 -8.39
C THR A 424 8.13 9.67 -9.84
N ASN A 425 8.03 10.62 -10.78
CA ASN A 425 7.98 10.30 -12.22
C ASN A 425 9.32 9.79 -12.75
N GLY A 426 10.45 10.39 -12.32
CA GLY A 426 11.80 9.93 -12.68
C GLY A 426 12.04 8.50 -12.20
N SER A 427 11.60 8.17 -10.99
CA SER A 427 11.70 6.80 -10.43
C SER A 427 10.89 5.78 -11.23
N ILE A 428 9.69 6.14 -11.70
CA ILE A 428 8.87 5.27 -12.57
C ILE A 428 9.60 5.00 -13.90
N LEU A 429 10.21 6.02 -14.51
CA LEU A 429 10.99 5.86 -15.74
C LEU A 429 12.17 4.92 -15.56
N LEU A 430 12.91 5.05 -14.45
CA LEU A 430 14.03 4.17 -14.09
C LEU A 430 13.56 2.72 -13.93
N LEU A 431 12.49 2.49 -13.17
CA LEU A 431 11.96 1.14 -12.92
C LEU A 431 11.42 0.49 -14.20
N GLY A 432 10.74 1.27 -15.03
CA GLY A 432 10.31 0.82 -16.36
C GLY A 432 11.50 0.40 -17.22
N GLY A 433 12.57 1.18 -17.21
CA GLY A 433 13.84 0.87 -17.88
C GLY A 433 14.49 -0.42 -17.36
N LEU A 434 14.49 -0.64 -16.06
CA LEU A 434 15.00 -1.88 -15.46
C LEU A 434 14.21 -3.13 -15.92
N ASN A 435 12.89 -3.03 -15.99
CA ASN A 435 12.05 -4.13 -16.50
C ASN A 435 12.26 -4.37 -18.01
N LEU A 436 12.41 -3.30 -18.80
CA LEU A 436 12.76 -3.41 -20.21
C LEU A 436 14.09 -4.13 -20.43
N LEU A 437 15.10 -3.78 -19.64
CA LEU A 437 16.41 -4.41 -19.71
C LEU A 437 16.35 -5.89 -19.32
N ALA A 438 15.68 -6.22 -18.21
CA ALA A 438 15.48 -7.60 -17.80
C ALA A 438 14.72 -8.41 -18.86
N GLY A 439 13.70 -7.82 -19.46
CA GLY A 439 12.93 -8.40 -20.57
C GLY A 439 13.78 -8.65 -21.79
N ALA A 440 14.61 -7.69 -22.20
CA ALA A 440 15.54 -7.82 -23.32
C ALA A 440 16.54 -8.96 -23.11
N VAL A 441 17.12 -9.06 -21.93
CA VAL A 441 18.06 -10.14 -21.57
C VAL A 441 17.40 -11.51 -21.72
N LEU A 442 16.20 -11.71 -21.18
CA LEU A 442 15.49 -12.97 -21.29
C LEU A 442 15.08 -13.30 -22.73
N PHE A 443 14.65 -12.29 -23.49
CA PHE A 443 14.22 -12.44 -24.86
C PHE A 443 15.38 -12.88 -25.78
N VAL A 444 16.55 -12.26 -25.60
CA VAL A 444 17.76 -12.60 -26.36
C VAL A 444 18.37 -13.94 -25.93
N ALA A 445 18.23 -14.27 -24.62
CA ALA A 445 18.75 -15.52 -24.06
C ALA A 445 17.87 -16.74 -24.38
N ASP A 446 16.70 -16.59 -24.99
CA ASP A 446 15.78 -17.69 -25.28
C ASP A 446 16.42 -18.67 -26.28
N PRO A 447 16.63 -19.97 -25.90
CA PRO A 447 17.22 -20.97 -26.80
C PRO A 447 16.35 -21.32 -28.02
N ALA A 448 15.04 -21.09 -27.93
CA ALA A 448 14.10 -21.45 -28.98
C ALA A 448 14.25 -20.60 -30.26
N GLY A 449 14.93 -19.45 -30.18
CA GLY A 449 15.41 -18.73 -31.35
C GLY A 449 16.64 -19.36 -32.01
N ARG A 450 17.19 -20.43 -31.39
CA ARG A 450 18.37 -21.17 -31.84
C ARG A 450 18.08 -22.57 -32.37
N THR A 451 16.85 -23.09 -32.22
CA THR A 451 16.51 -24.43 -32.68
C THR A 451 16.12 -24.44 -34.15
N ASP A 452 16.81 -25.27 -34.91
CA ASP A 452 16.55 -25.67 -36.27
C ASP A 452 15.14 -26.30 -36.38
N PRO A 453 14.26 -25.83 -37.27
CA PRO A 453 12.97 -26.49 -37.47
C PRO A 453 13.10 -27.91 -38.02
N GLY A 454 14.30 -28.34 -38.42
CA GLY A 454 14.58 -29.66 -38.95
C GLY A 454 14.99 -30.76 -37.96
N ARG A 455 15.16 -30.43 -36.64
CA ARG A 455 15.41 -31.44 -35.60
C ARG A 455 14.16 -31.69 -34.76
N SER A 456 13.15 -32.28 -35.33
CA SER A 456 12.31 -33.23 -34.63
C SER A 456 13.21 -34.37 -34.20
N ALA A 457 13.40 -34.61 -32.89
CA ALA A 457 14.02 -35.86 -32.45
C ALA A 457 13.24 -37.00 -33.09
N PRO A 458 13.90 -37.98 -33.71
CA PRO A 458 13.19 -39.11 -34.31
C PRO A 458 12.44 -39.83 -33.19
N ASP A 459 11.13 -39.92 -33.33
CA ASP A 459 10.25 -40.68 -32.47
C ASP A 459 10.79 -42.14 -32.42
N PRO A 460 11.20 -42.64 -31.24
CA PRO A 460 11.73 -43.97 -31.13
C PRO A 460 10.71 -45.04 -31.58
N ASP A 461 9.41 -44.76 -31.47
CA ASP A 461 8.36 -45.69 -31.89
C ASP A 461 8.13 -45.72 -33.44
N ARG A 462 8.57 -44.67 -34.16
CA ARG A 462 8.55 -44.72 -35.64
C ARG A 462 9.67 -45.57 -36.23
N ARG A 463 10.81 -45.74 -35.57
CA ARG A 463 11.88 -46.64 -36.04
C ARG A 463 11.50 -48.10 -35.95
N ALA A 464 10.62 -48.48 -35.03
CA ALA A 464 10.12 -49.85 -34.92
C ALA A 464 9.05 -50.17 -35.99
N ALA A 465 8.27 -49.16 -36.46
CA ALA A 465 7.23 -49.34 -37.46
C ALA A 465 7.73 -49.32 -38.92
N ASP A 466 8.90 -48.71 -39.19
CA ASP A 466 9.47 -48.65 -40.54
C ASP A 466 10.43 -49.82 -40.86
N ALA A 467 10.74 -50.68 -39.90
CA ALA A 467 11.55 -51.86 -40.08
C ALA A 467 10.79 -53.05 -40.74
N ASP A 468 9.47 -53.00 -40.81
CA ASP A 468 8.61 -54.12 -41.30
C ASP A 468 7.89 -53.80 -42.63
N ARG A 469 8.37 -52.83 -43.43
CA ARG A 469 7.85 -52.64 -44.78
C ARG A 469 8.73 -53.20 -45.86
N PRO A 470 8.21 -54.09 -46.72
CA PRO A 470 9.00 -54.71 -47.88
C PRO A 470 9.29 -53.62 -48.93
N THR A 471 10.50 -53.62 -49.38
CA THR A 471 11.06 -52.87 -50.51
C THR A 471 10.39 -53.26 -51.81
N VAL A 472 9.66 -52.32 -52.42
CA VAL A 472 9.43 -52.32 -53.89
C VAL A 472 8.99 -50.93 -54.32
N ASP A 473 9.76 -50.19 -55.09
CA ASP A 473 9.45 -49.77 -56.48
C ASP A 473 10.55 -48.84 -57.04
N PRO A 474 11.29 -49.20 -58.12
CA PRO A 474 12.28 -48.31 -58.70
C PRO A 474 11.68 -47.54 -59.86
N GLY A 475 10.88 -46.57 -59.62
CA GLY A 475 10.23 -45.81 -60.69
C GLY A 475 9.71 -44.44 -60.42
N ARG A 476 10.17 -43.75 -59.37
CA ARG A 476 9.74 -42.34 -59.11
C ARG A 476 10.93 -41.39 -59.12
N PRO A 477 10.91 -40.29 -59.88
CA PRO A 477 12.04 -39.35 -59.93
C PRO A 477 12.23 -38.72 -58.58
N THR A 478 13.43 -38.80 -58.05
CA THR A 478 13.87 -38.10 -56.84
C THR A 478 13.83 -36.62 -57.10
N ALA A 479 12.97 -35.89 -56.32
CA ALA A 479 13.01 -34.45 -56.29
C ALA A 479 14.36 -34.00 -55.76
N ASP A 480 15.05 -33.20 -56.53
CA ASP A 480 16.37 -32.62 -56.27
C ASP A 480 16.38 -31.82 -54.91
N PRO A 481 17.27 -32.15 -53.98
CA PRO A 481 17.36 -31.38 -52.70
C PRO A 481 18.24 -30.14 -52.81
N GLY A 482 18.30 -29.51 -53.94
CA GLY A 482 19.11 -28.33 -54.16
C GLY A 482 18.29 -27.11 -54.51
N THR A 483 17.97 -26.31 -53.53
CA THR A 483 17.94 -24.84 -53.53
C THR A 483 17.14 -24.31 -52.33
N THR A 484 17.62 -24.51 -51.14
CA THR A 484 17.31 -23.57 -50.04
C THR A 484 18.52 -22.64 -49.88
N GLY A 485 18.41 -21.45 -50.49
CA GLY A 485 19.45 -20.44 -50.43
C GLY A 485 19.78 -19.99 -49.03
N PRO A 486 21.00 -19.53 -48.74
CA PRO A 486 21.49 -19.13 -47.41
C PRO A 486 20.81 -17.88 -46.81
N GLY A 487 19.78 -17.33 -47.45
CA GLY A 487 19.13 -16.06 -47.06
C GLY A 487 18.04 -16.20 -45.99
N ALA A 488 17.31 -17.31 -45.90
CA ALA A 488 16.20 -17.46 -44.95
C ALA A 488 16.63 -17.66 -43.48
N TRP A 489 17.83 -18.09 -43.21
CA TRP A 489 18.39 -18.42 -41.92
C TRP A 489 18.96 -17.21 -41.14
N ARG A 490 19.35 -16.15 -41.81
CA ARG A 490 19.87 -14.95 -41.21
C ARG A 490 18.77 -14.02 -40.64
N GLY A 491 17.54 -14.12 -41.15
CA GLY A 491 16.42 -13.23 -40.75
C GLY A 491 15.92 -13.37 -39.31
N GLY A 492 15.91 -14.59 -38.75
CA GLY A 492 15.38 -14.85 -37.41
C GLY A 492 16.28 -14.31 -36.29
N ARG A 493 17.61 -14.53 -36.38
CA ARG A 493 18.59 -14.00 -35.40
C ARG A 493 18.72 -12.47 -35.47
N GLY A 494 18.61 -11.89 -36.66
CA GLY A 494 18.63 -10.44 -36.85
C GLY A 494 17.42 -9.76 -36.18
N ARG A 495 16.22 -10.32 -36.35
CA ARG A 495 14.99 -9.83 -35.73
C ARG A 495 15.03 -9.90 -34.19
N THR A 496 15.45 -11.03 -33.62
CA THR A 496 15.57 -11.18 -32.15
C THR A 496 16.57 -10.20 -31.57
N ARG A 497 17.72 -9.98 -32.21
CA ARG A 497 18.70 -8.97 -31.78
C ARG A 497 18.19 -7.56 -31.97
N ALA A 498 17.48 -7.23 -33.02
CA ALA A 498 16.91 -5.93 -33.29
C ALA A 498 15.83 -5.58 -32.21
N VAL A 499 14.95 -6.52 -31.90
CA VAL A 499 13.94 -6.33 -30.83
C VAL A 499 14.61 -6.14 -29.46
N GLY A 500 15.61 -6.96 -29.12
CA GLY A 500 16.36 -6.81 -27.87
C GLY A 500 17.10 -5.47 -27.79
N ALA A 501 17.69 -5.00 -28.89
CA ALA A 501 18.34 -3.69 -28.97
C ALA A 501 17.34 -2.51 -28.83
N ALA A 502 16.15 -2.64 -29.42
CA ALA A 502 15.08 -1.65 -29.26
C ALA A 502 14.61 -1.55 -27.80
N MET A 503 14.41 -2.68 -27.13
CA MET A 503 14.08 -2.73 -25.70
C MET A 503 15.18 -2.07 -24.85
N ALA A 504 16.45 -2.39 -25.11
CA ALA A 504 17.58 -1.78 -24.42
C ALA A 504 17.70 -0.27 -24.72
N GLY A 505 17.43 0.16 -25.93
CA GLY A 505 17.39 1.57 -26.32
C GLY A 505 16.30 2.36 -25.54
N LEU A 506 15.10 1.78 -25.45
CA LEU A 506 14.01 2.38 -24.63
C LEU A 506 14.36 2.41 -23.14
N ALA A 507 15.06 1.39 -22.63
CA ALA A 507 15.53 1.38 -21.23
C ALA A 507 16.53 2.50 -20.96
N VAL A 508 17.50 2.69 -21.86
CA VAL A 508 18.49 3.78 -21.78
C VAL A 508 17.82 5.14 -21.91
N LEU A 509 16.86 5.29 -22.83
CA LEU A 509 16.10 6.53 -22.98
C LEU A 509 15.33 6.88 -21.70
N GLY A 510 14.65 5.92 -21.08
CA GLY A 510 13.96 6.11 -19.81
C GLY A 510 14.94 6.47 -18.68
N LEU A 511 16.11 5.83 -18.61
CA LEU A 511 17.15 6.13 -17.64
C LEU A 511 17.69 7.57 -17.81
N VAL A 512 17.99 7.99 -19.05
CA VAL A 512 18.44 9.35 -19.32
C VAL A 512 17.33 10.35 -19.00
N ALA A 513 16.11 10.09 -19.42
CA ALA A 513 14.97 10.97 -19.13
C ALA A 513 14.73 11.11 -17.62
N SER A 514 14.95 10.06 -16.82
CA SER A 514 14.73 10.11 -15.37
C SER A 514 15.63 11.10 -14.62
N SER A 515 16.76 11.46 -15.19
CA SER A 515 17.74 12.40 -14.62
C SER A 515 17.62 13.83 -15.17
N LEU A 516 16.70 14.08 -16.11
CA LEU A 516 16.50 15.37 -16.74
C LEU A 516 15.26 16.07 -16.18
N ASP A 517 15.34 17.38 -15.98
CA ASP A 517 14.18 18.21 -15.61
C ASP A 517 13.31 18.51 -16.86
N LEU A 518 12.52 17.54 -17.25
CA LEU A 518 11.60 17.64 -18.39
C LEU A 518 10.15 17.82 -17.89
N PRO A 519 9.24 18.43 -18.66
CA PRO A 519 7.82 18.48 -18.27
C PRO A 519 7.20 17.11 -17.96
N VAL A 520 7.69 16.05 -18.59
CA VAL A 520 7.23 14.67 -18.35
C VAL A 520 7.74 14.09 -17.03
N THR A 521 8.89 14.54 -16.52
CA THR A 521 9.44 14.10 -15.22
C THR A 521 8.86 14.86 -14.04
N ARG A 522 8.29 16.05 -14.28
CA ARG A 522 7.64 16.85 -13.24
C ARG A 522 6.28 16.28 -12.89
N THR A 523 5.83 16.57 -11.66
CA THR A 523 4.48 16.22 -11.25
C THR A 523 3.43 17.06 -11.96
N ARG A 524 2.19 16.63 -11.90
CA ARG A 524 1.06 17.35 -12.48
C ARG A 524 0.91 18.73 -11.85
N THR A 525 0.93 18.78 -10.51
CA THR A 525 0.79 20.02 -9.76
C THR A 525 1.90 20.99 -10.08
N GLU A 526 3.15 20.55 -10.14
CA GLU A 526 4.28 21.38 -10.53
C GLU A 526 4.09 21.99 -11.93
N ASN A 527 3.71 21.19 -12.91
CA ASN A 527 3.46 21.66 -14.26
C ASN A 527 2.29 22.66 -14.33
N GLU A 528 1.21 22.43 -13.59
CA GLU A 528 0.07 23.35 -13.50
C GLU A 528 0.47 24.68 -12.84
N LEU A 529 1.22 24.63 -11.75
CA LEU A 529 1.70 25.83 -11.05
C LEU A 529 2.67 26.65 -11.91
N ARG A 530 3.62 26.03 -12.59
CA ARG A 530 4.57 26.72 -13.48
C ARG A 530 3.88 27.46 -14.63
N ARG A 531 2.73 26.96 -15.10
CA ARG A 531 1.92 27.65 -16.12
C ARG A 531 1.29 28.96 -15.62
N THR A 532 1.20 29.16 -14.30
CA THR A 532 0.68 30.45 -13.76
C THR A 532 1.64 31.62 -13.90
N GLY A 533 2.90 31.36 -14.23
CA GLY A 533 3.96 32.39 -14.32
C GLY A 533 4.42 32.94 -12.97
N LEU A 534 3.91 32.41 -11.86
CA LEU A 534 4.36 32.77 -10.51
C LEU A 534 5.64 32.00 -10.13
N PRO A 535 6.46 32.52 -9.23
CA PRO A 535 7.59 31.79 -8.68
C PRO A 535 7.12 30.51 -7.97
N VAL A 536 7.55 29.35 -8.47
CA VAL A 536 7.22 28.04 -7.89
C VAL A 536 8.50 27.36 -7.44
N THR A 537 8.52 26.84 -6.22
CA THR A 537 9.54 25.90 -5.77
C THR A 537 8.91 24.51 -5.59
N HIS A 538 9.60 23.51 -6.04
CA HIS A 538 9.21 22.11 -5.95
C HIS A 538 10.28 21.31 -5.22
N ALA A 539 9.87 20.41 -4.34
CA ALA A 539 10.72 19.35 -3.81
C ALA A 539 9.89 18.12 -3.50
N GLU A 540 10.52 16.98 -3.62
CA GLU A 540 9.96 15.72 -3.16
C GLU A 540 10.82 15.19 -2.02
N ASP A 541 10.18 14.84 -0.91
CA ASP A 541 10.79 14.06 0.13
C ASP A 541 10.19 12.64 0.19
N GLU A 542 10.60 11.87 1.16
CA GLU A 542 10.12 10.50 1.35
C GLU A 542 8.60 10.43 1.61
N LEU A 543 8.00 11.51 2.11
CA LEU A 543 6.62 11.57 2.54
C LEU A 543 5.69 12.11 1.46
N ALA A 544 6.07 13.23 0.85
CA ALA A 544 5.20 13.97 -0.05
C ALA A 544 5.98 14.79 -1.07
N THR A 545 5.26 15.28 -2.06
CA THR A 545 5.68 16.44 -2.85
C THR A 545 5.34 17.70 -2.08
N VAL A 546 6.24 18.67 -2.04
CA VAL A 546 6.05 19.96 -1.39
C VAL A 546 6.27 21.06 -2.43
N ASP A 547 5.17 21.70 -2.80
CA ASP A 547 5.18 22.82 -3.75
C ASP A 547 4.87 24.12 -3.02
N THR A 548 5.57 25.18 -3.36
CA THR A 548 5.21 26.52 -2.90
C THR A 548 5.04 27.46 -4.07
N VAL A 549 4.05 28.32 -3.93
CA VAL A 549 3.85 29.44 -4.84
C VAL A 549 4.23 30.71 -4.09
N GLY A 550 5.27 31.40 -4.58
CA GLY A 550 5.74 32.67 -4.07
C GLY A 550 5.12 33.86 -4.80
N GLY A 551 5.59 35.04 -4.46
CA GLY A 551 5.18 36.28 -5.11
C GLY A 551 4.72 37.36 -4.12
N PRO A 552 4.16 38.49 -4.57
CA PRO A 552 3.57 39.52 -3.71
C PRO A 552 2.47 38.92 -2.84
N ALA A 553 2.10 39.56 -1.75
CA ALA A 553 1.21 39.06 -0.70
C ALA A 553 -0.04 38.27 -1.14
N LYS A 554 -0.55 38.55 -2.33
CA LYS A 554 -1.66 37.78 -2.92
C LYS A 554 -1.15 36.52 -3.60
N GLY A 555 -1.46 35.35 -3.03
CA GLY A 555 -1.25 34.06 -3.70
C GLY A 555 -0.15 33.19 -3.16
N ARG A 556 0.52 33.56 -2.07
CA ARG A 556 1.49 32.67 -1.40
C ARG A 556 0.76 31.45 -0.84
N ARG A 557 1.11 30.28 -1.34
CA ARG A 557 0.47 29.01 -0.99
C ARG A 557 1.49 27.90 -0.78
N LEU A 558 1.17 27.03 0.15
CA LEU A 558 1.86 25.77 0.37
C LEU A 558 0.95 24.63 -0.09
N LEU A 559 1.46 23.75 -0.93
CA LEU A 559 0.79 22.52 -1.35
C LEU A 559 1.65 21.34 -0.92
N VAL A 560 1.00 20.31 -0.41
CA VAL A 560 1.63 19.04 -0.07
C VAL A 560 0.83 17.91 -0.72
N GLY A 561 1.50 17.05 -1.48
CA GLY A 561 0.84 16.01 -2.27
C GLY A 561 -0.12 16.58 -3.32
N GLY A 562 0.14 17.78 -3.83
CA GLY A 562 -0.72 18.47 -4.81
C GLY A 562 -2.00 19.07 -4.22
N VAL A 563 -2.19 19.00 -2.91
CA VAL A 563 -3.33 19.60 -2.19
C VAL A 563 -2.90 20.93 -1.58
N GLY A 564 -3.69 21.96 -1.75
CA GLY A 564 -3.48 23.25 -1.08
C GLY A 564 -3.65 23.09 0.42
N MET A 565 -2.54 23.08 1.17
CA MET A 565 -2.56 22.92 2.62
C MET A 565 -2.97 24.18 3.31
N THR A 566 -2.36 25.28 2.90
CA THR A 566 -2.62 26.59 3.51
C THR A 566 -2.28 27.71 2.55
N SER A 567 -2.97 28.82 2.72
CA SER A 567 -2.63 30.13 2.17
C SER A 567 -2.28 31.06 3.33
N LEU A 568 -1.41 32.05 3.08
CA LEU A 568 -1.09 33.02 4.13
C LEU A 568 -2.31 33.90 4.37
N THR A 569 -3.00 33.63 5.46
CA THR A 569 -4.24 34.29 5.86
C THR A 569 -4.12 34.81 7.30
N VAL A 570 -5.03 35.67 7.71
CA VAL A 570 -5.11 36.15 9.07
C VAL A 570 -5.34 35.00 10.06
N ASP A 571 -6.10 33.99 9.67
CA ASP A 571 -6.43 32.86 10.53
C ASP A 571 -5.21 32.04 10.95
N THR A 572 -4.29 31.77 10.01
CA THR A 572 -3.05 31.01 10.29
C THR A 572 -2.13 31.77 11.26
N LYS A 573 -2.23 33.10 11.33
CA LYS A 573 -1.48 33.90 12.29
C LYS A 573 -2.20 34.02 13.62
N LEU A 574 -3.53 34.12 13.63
CA LEU A 574 -4.34 34.29 14.85
C LEU A 574 -4.28 33.09 15.80
N MET A 575 -3.98 31.90 15.33
CA MET A 575 -3.94 30.69 16.19
C MET A 575 -3.08 30.86 17.45
N GLY A 576 -1.87 31.37 17.31
CA GLY A 576 -0.98 31.63 18.44
C GLY A 576 -1.42 32.85 19.26
N TYR A 577 -1.82 33.94 18.61
CA TYR A 577 -2.24 35.17 19.30
C TYR A 577 -3.51 34.99 20.15
N LEU A 578 -4.54 34.31 19.62
CA LEU A 578 -5.76 34.00 20.34
C LEU A 578 -5.51 33.05 21.52
N SER A 579 -4.68 32.02 21.32
CA SER A 579 -4.27 31.10 22.39
C SER A 579 -3.58 31.84 23.53
N LYS A 580 -2.69 32.79 23.22
CA LYS A 580 -2.01 33.64 24.21
C LYS A 580 -2.96 34.64 24.87
N ALA A 581 -3.95 35.18 24.17
CA ALA A 581 -4.96 36.05 24.75
C ALA A 581 -5.83 35.35 25.81
N LEU A 582 -6.07 34.03 25.62
CA LEU A 582 -6.74 33.19 26.61
C LEU A 582 -5.83 32.83 27.81
N ARG A 583 -4.51 32.78 27.60
CA ARG A 583 -3.50 32.48 28.63
C ARG A 583 -2.38 33.52 28.63
N PRO A 584 -2.60 34.70 29.13
CA PRO A 584 -1.60 35.79 29.09
C PRO A 584 -0.28 35.47 29.82
N ASP A 585 -0.30 34.56 30.78
CA ASP A 585 0.82 34.08 31.57
C ASP A 585 1.60 32.95 30.95
N ALA A 586 1.14 32.39 29.80
CA ALA A 586 1.79 31.26 29.08
C ALA A 586 3.24 31.58 28.72
N ARG A 587 4.11 30.57 28.86
CA ARG A 587 5.55 30.64 28.56
C ARG A 587 5.99 29.59 27.52
N ASP A 588 5.33 28.43 27.50
CA ASP A 588 5.69 27.28 26.68
C ASP A 588 4.54 26.95 25.73
N PHE A 589 4.87 26.85 24.46
CA PHE A 589 3.90 26.66 23.39
C PHE A 589 4.31 25.48 22.49
N LEU A 590 3.38 24.55 22.25
CA LEU A 590 3.53 23.48 21.28
C LEU A 590 2.64 23.74 20.07
N VAL A 591 3.22 23.67 18.90
CA VAL A 591 2.52 23.75 17.60
C VAL A 591 2.63 22.40 16.90
N ILE A 592 1.51 21.81 16.53
CA ILE A 592 1.45 20.56 15.74
C ILE A 592 0.95 20.92 14.34
N ALA A 593 1.71 20.49 13.33
CA ALA A 593 1.70 20.91 11.95
C ALA A 593 2.30 22.33 11.78
N PHE A 594 3.50 22.37 11.22
CA PHE A 594 4.24 23.63 11.03
C PHE A 594 3.63 24.50 9.94
N GLY A 595 3.16 23.87 8.86
CA GLY A 595 2.61 24.55 7.69
C GLY A 595 3.59 25.58 7.10
N MET A 596 3.15 26.82 6.94
CA MET A 596 4.02 27.93 6.51
C MET A 596 4.88 28.50 7.64
N GLY A 597 4.67 28.09 8.88
CA GLY A 597 5.35 28.60 10.05
C GLY A 597 4.66 29.80 10.71
N GLY A 598 3.43 30.17 10.31
CA GLY A 598 2.70 31.32 10.84
C GLY A 598 2.43 31.21 12.35
N THR A 599 1.87 30.08 12.79
CA THR A 599 1.58 29.81 14.22
C THR A 599 2.86 29.70 15.05
N TYR A 600 3.90 29.05 14.53
CA TYR A 600 5.22 28.96 15.15
C TYR A 600 5.86 30.35 15.33
N ARG A 601 5.82 31.15 14.27
CA ARG A 601 6.33 32.52 14.27
C ARG A 601 5.60 33.39 15.31
N SER A 602 4.27 33.31 15.38
CA SER A 602 3.50 34.08 16.35
C SER A 602 3.87 33.80 17.81
N GLY A 603 4.14 32.53 18.14
CA GLY A 603 4.62 32.15 19.47
C GLY A 603 5.96 32.78 19.82
N LEU A 604 6.92 32.78 18.91
CA LEU A 604 8.24 33.39 19.11
C LEU A 604 8.19 34.92 19.15
N GLU A 605 7.34 35.57 18.32
CA GLU A 605 7.10 37.02 18.40
C GLU A 605 6.53 37.43 19.76
N LEU A 606 5.74 36.59 20.39
CA LEU A 606 5.21 36.77 21.74
C LEU A 606 6.25 36.43 22.83
N GLY A 607 7.48 36.04 22.45
CA GLY A 607 8.56 35.72 23.39
C GLY A 607 8.43 34.37 24.07
N LEU A 608 7.55 33.49 23.60
CA LEU A 608 7.33 32.15 24.12
C LEU A 608 8.46 31.21 23.72
N ARG A 609 8.75 30.20 24.56
CA ARG A 609 9.46 29.02 24.10
C ARG A 609 8.49 28.20 23.24
N THR A 610 8.81 28.01 21.98
CA THR A 610 7.90 27.42 21.02
C THR A 610 8.54 26.20 20.36
N ASP A 611 7.92 25.05 20.58
CA ASP A 611 8.25 23.82 19.87
C ASP A 611 7.22 23.62 18.74
N ALA A 612 7.69 23.36 17.55
CA ALA A 612 6.83 22.98 16.40
C ALA A 612 7.15 21.57 15.93
N VAL A 613 6.15 20.74 15.77
CA VAL A 613 6.28 19.38 15.27
C VAL A 613 5.72 19.31 13.85
N GLU A 614 6.55 18.87 12.93
CA GLU A 614 6.22 18.74 11.51
C GLU A 614 6.60 17.36 10.99
N LEU A 615 5.72 16.78 10.19
CA LEU A 615 5.90 15.45 9.64
C LEU A 615 6.95 15.42 8.52
N SER A 616 6.87 16.37 7.58
CA SER A 616 7.76 16.49 6.43
C SER A 616 8.96 17.39 6.75
N PRO A 617 10.21 16.91 6.58
CA PRO A 617 11.39 17.76 6.78
C PRO A 617 11.48 18.90 5.78
N THR A 618 10.85 18.76 4.62
CA THR A 618 10.86 19.75 3.54
C THR A 618 9.99 20.96 3.86
N VAL A 619 8.87 20.79 4.58
CA VAL A 619 7.90 21.88 4.85
C VAL A 619 8.55 23.05 5.60
N PRO A 620 9.27 22.89 6.72
CA PRO A 620 9.90 24.01 7.42
C PRO A 620 10.93 24.74 6.57
N SER A 621 11.63 24.05 5.69
CA SER A 621 12.62 24.67 4.79
C SER A 621 12.01 25.64 3.76
N ARG A 622 10.67 25.63 3.62
CA ARG A 622 9.93 26.52 2.72
C ARG A 622 9.46 27.82 3.37
N MET A 623 9.60 27.96 4.67
CA MET A 623 9.23 29.17 5.41
C MET A 623 9.76 30.49 4.78
N PRO A 624 11.00 30.55 4.21
CA PRO A 624 11.53 31.76 3.58
C PRO A 624 10.74 32.22 2.34
N VAL A 625 9.95 31.37 1.72
CA VAL A 625 9.04 31.76 0.62
C VAL A 625 7.90 32.64 1.13
N PHE A 626 7.50 32.45 2.38
CA PHE A 626 6.36 33.11 2.99
C PHE A 626 6.76 34.33 3.82
N PHE A 627 7.89 34.23 4.52
CA PHE A 627 8.36 35.25 5.45
C PHE A 627 9.81 35.66 5.15
N PRO A 628 10.08 36.95 4.83
CA PRO A 628 11.43 37.42 4.57
C PRO A 628 12.38 37.28 5.76
N ASP A 629 11.84 37.26 6.99
CA ASP A 629 12.55 37.12 8.24
C ASP A 629 12.59 35.68 8.79
N ALA A 630 12.31 34.69 7.94
CA ALA A 630 12.21 33.28 8.33
C ALA A 630 13.44 32.75 9.07
N ASP A 631 14.66 33.13 8.63
CA ASP A 631 15.91 32.68 9.25
C ASP A 631 16.01 33.10 10.71
N ARG A 632 15.49 34.27 11.08
CA ARG A 632 15.43 34.74 12.48
C ARG A 632 14.61 33.77 13.34
N PHE A 633 13.52 33.20 12.79
CA PHE A 633 12.62 32.31 13.51
C PHE A 633 13.07 30.85 13.48
N LEU A 634 13.57 30.38 12.35
CA LEU A 634 14.08 29.00 12.24
C LEU A 634 15.29 28.75 13.13
N HIS A 635 16.10 29.80 13.39
CA HIS A 635 17.28 29.75 14.26
C HIS A 635 17.07 30.48 15.60
N HIS A 636 15.83 30.73 16.00
CA HIS A 636 15.53 31.46 17.22
C HIS A 636 15.88 30.62 18.47
N PRO A 637 16.58 31.19 19.49
CA PRO A 637 17.05 30.43 20.67
C PRO A 637 15.93 29.82 21.52
N LYS A 638 14.71 30.36 21.44
CA LYS A 638 13.52 29.82 22.10
C LYS A 638 12.66 28.95 21.17
N GLY A 639 13.06 28.76 19.91
CA GLY A 639 12.34 28.01 18.91
C GLY A 639 12.98 26.65 18.66
N ARG A 640 12.18 25.62 18.45
CA ARG A 640 12.63 24.29 18.04
C ARG A 640 11.68 23.69 17.05
N VAL A 641 12.17 23.29 15.89
CA VAL A 641 11.40 22.53 14.90
C VAL A 641 11.81 21.07 14.98
N ILE A 642 10.82 20.19 15.21
CA ILE A 642 11.00 18.76 15.44
C ILE A 642 10.35 18.01 14.28
N VAL A 643 11.16 17.31 13.50
CA VAL A 643 10.64 16.45 12.41
C VAL A 643 10.16 15.13 13.03
N SER A 644 8.84 15.02 13.18
CA SER A 644 8.19 13.85 13.79
C SER A 644 6.70 13.84 13.43
N ASP A 645 6.08 12.68 13.58
CA ASP A 645 4.61 12.59 13.61
C ASP A 645 4.08 13.30 14.85
N GLY A 646 3.16 14.26 14.67
CA GLY A 646 2.63 15.13 15.72
C GLY A 646 1.89 14.37 16.81
N ARG A 647 1.11 13.35 16.43
CA ARG A 647 0.41 12.49 17.38
C ARG A 647 1.38 11.67 18.22
N ASN A 648 2.38 11.06 17.57
CA ASN A 648 3.40 10.31 18.29
C ASN A 648 4.22 11.19 19.23
N TYR A 649 4.54 12.41 18.83
CA TYR A 649 5.20 13.35 19.71
C TYR A 649 4.39 13.61 20.97
N VAL A 650 3.11 13.96 20.83
CA VAL A 650 2.21 14.19 21.98
C VAL A 650 2.13 12.98 22.90
N ARG A 651 2.06 11.79 22.33
CA ARG A 651 1.96 10.53 23.07
C ARG A 651 3.25 10.14 23.80
N LEU A 652 4.41 10.42 23.21
CA LEU A 652 5.71 9.89 23.64
C LEU A 652 6.58 10.93 24.37
N ALA A 653 6.41 12.23 24.09
CA ALA A 653 7.14 13.30 24.74
C ALA A 653 6.79 13.42 26.23
N ARG A 654 7.74 13.92 27.03
CA ARG A 654 7.58 14.14 28.47
C ARG A 654 7.27 15.60 28.79
N GLU A 655 7.56 16.48 27.87
CA GLU A 655 7.38 17.92 28.01
C GLU A 655 5.89 18.27 28.20
N THR A 656 5.64 19.32 28.95
CA THR A 656 4.32 19.90 29.16
C THR A 656 4.34 21.38 28.77
N TYR A 657 3.19 21.87 28.30
CA TYR A 657 3.05 23.19 27.71
C TYR A 657 1.90 23.95 28.35
N ASP A 658 1.96 25.27 28.31
CA ASP A 658 0.86 26.13 28.69
C ASP A 658 -0.18 26.23 27.57
N MET A 659 0.27 26.12 26.34
CA MET A 659 -0.57 26.17 25.15
C MET A 659 -0.16 25.08 24.16
N VAL A 660 -1.17 24.46 23.55
CA VAL A 660 -1.01 23.54 22.41
C VAL A 660 -1.91 24.02 21.28
N ALA A 661 -1.37 24.19 20.08
CA ALA A 661 -2.14 24.50 18.88
C ALA A 661 -1.93 23.41 17.84
N VAL A 662 -3.04 22.95 17.26
CA VAL A 662 -3.06 21.94 16.21
C VAL A 662 -3.78 22.50 15.00
N ASP A 663 -3.06 22.58 13.89
CA ASP A 663 -3.57 23.03 12.60
C ASP A 663 -3.44 21.89 11.56
N PRO A 664 -4.33 20.88 11.63
CA PRO A 664 -4.23 19.74 10.75
C PRO A 664 -4.44 20.16 9.29
N ALA A 665 -3.59 19.62 8.45
CA ALA A 665 -3.66 19.90 7.01
C ALA A 665 -4.99 19.41 6.40
N PRO A 666 -5.70 20.25 5.61
CA PRO A 666 -6.88 19.81 4.87
C PRO A 666 -6.48 18.82 3.73
N PRO A 667 -7.39 17.94 3.30
CA PRO A 667 -8.71 17.69 3.86
C PRO A 667 -8.64 16.89 5.16
N ILE A 668 -9.54 17.19 6.08
CA ILE A 668 -9.58 16.51 7.38
C ILE A 668 -9.95 15.02 7.28
N GLU A 669 -10.50 14.60 6.16
CA GLU A 669 -10.79 13.22 5.83
C GLU A 669 -9.55 12.43 5.38
N SER A 670 -8.40 13.07 5.26
CA SER A 670 -7.17 12.36 4.91
C SER A 670 -6.70 11.46 6.06
N ALA A 671 -6.12 10.32 5.72
CA ALA A 671 -5.60 9.35 6.69
C ALA A 671 -4.60 9.96 7.69
N GLY A 672 -3.87 10.99 7.26
CA GLY A 672 -2.89 11.71 8.11
C GLY A 672 -3.54 12.70 9.07
N SER A 673 -4.65 13.33 8.68
CA SER A 673 -5.29 14.39 9.46
C SER A 673 -6.29 13.83 10.48
N VAL A 674 -7.06 12.81 10.12
CA VAL A 674 -8.13 12.26 10.98
C VAL A 674 -7.63 11.81 12.34
N VAL A 675 -6.39 11.31 12.43
CA VAL A 675 -5.78 10.88 13.70
C VAL A 675 -5.59 12.00 14.72
N LEU A 676 -5.64 13.26 14.26
CA LEU A 676 -5.53 14.46 15.11
C LEU A 676 -6.88 14.96 15.61
N TYR A 677 -7.98 14.29 15.26
CA TYR A 677 -9.34 14.62 15.69
C TYR A 677 -9.98 13.53 16.56
N THR A 678 -9.25 12.43 16.82
CA THR A 678 -9.77 11.32 17.63
C THR A 678 -9.75 11.66 19.12
N ARG A 679 -10.69 11.08 19.87
CA ARG A 679 -10.79 11.22 21.32
C ARG A 679 -9.48 10.83 22.03
N GLU A 680 -8.83 9.78 21.56
CA GLU A 680 -7.56 9.30 22.11
C GLU A 680 -6.46 10.35 21.93
N PHE A 681 -6.30 10.94 20.73
CA PHE A 681 -5.34 12.02 20.51
C PHE A 681 -5.62 13.24 21.37
N LEU A 682 -6.87 13.66 21.46
CA LEU A 682 -7.26 14.83 22.29
C LEU A 682 -6.98 14.57 23.77
N THR A 683 -7.20 13.34 24.25
CA THR A 683 -6.88 12.93 25.62
C THR A 683 -5.37 12.96 25.88
N GLU A 684 -4.59 12.43 24.94
CA GLU A 684 -3.12 12.46 24.98
C GLU A 684 -2.61 13.92 24.93
N GLY A 685 -3.20 14.77 24.09
CA GLY A 685 -2.89 16.20 23.99
C GLY A 685 -3.22 16.98 25.26
N LYS A 686 -4.38 16.72 25.86
CA LYS A 686 -4.76 17.28 27.15
C LYS A 686 -3.76 16.93 28.25
N ALA A 687 -3.24 15.69 28.26
CA ALA A 687 -2.24 15.26 29.22
C ALA A 687 -0.88 15.99 29.07
N ARG A 688 -0.65 16.71 27.97
CA ARG A 688 0.53 17.57 27.76
C ARG A 688 0.31 19.00 28.22
N LEU A 689 -0.91 19.38 28.61
CA LEU A 689 -1.18 20.69 29.15
C LEU A 689 -0.77 20.76 30.63
N ARG A 690 -0.21 21.88 31.02
CA ARG A 690 -0.08 22.26 32.41
C ARG A 690 -1.47 22.63 33.02
N PRO A 691 -1.64 22.64 34.33
CA PRO A 691 -2.92 23.03 34.93
C PRO A 691 -3.43 24.38 34.41
N GLY A 692 -4.67 24.41 33.91
CA GLY A 692 -5.27 25.54 33.26
C GLY A 692 -4.73 25.90 31.87
N GLY A 693 -3.90 25.07 31.28
CA GLY A 693 -3.38 25.25 29.91
C GLY A 693 -4.50 25.19 28.87
N THR A 694 -4.23 25.72 27.67
CA THR A 694 -5.19 25.84 26.59
C THR A 694 -4.80 24.97 25.41
N PHE A 695 -5.76 24.18 24.91
CA PHE A 695 -5.63 23.40 23.68
C PHE A 695 -6.46 24.06 22.58
N MET A 696 -5.84 24.34 21.44
CA MET A 696 -6.52 24.88 20.26
C MET A 696 -6.48 23.84 19.14
N LEU A 697 -7.61 23.62 18.47
CA LEU A 697 -7.73 22.79 17.29
C LEU A 697 -8.52 23.53 16.22
N TRP A 698 -7.98 23.58 15.01
CA TRP A 698 -8.60 24.20 13.86
C TRP A 698 -9.50 23.23 13.09
N ILE A 699 -10.68 23.70 12.67
CA ILE A 699 -11.57 23.00 11.73
C ILE A 699 -11.90 23.92 10.57
N PRO A 700 -11.56 23.56 9.32
CA PRO A 700 -11.92 24.33 8.13
C PRO A 700 -13.42 24.22 7.83
N TYR A 701 -13.98 25.21 7.13
CA TYR A 701 -15.28 25.06 6.48
C TYR A 701 -15.19 23.96 5.42
N ALA A 702 -16.30 23.62 4.78
CA ALA A 702 -16.42 22.54 3.80
C ALA A 702 -16.65 21.13 4.39
N LEU A 703 -17.18 21.06 5.61
CA LEU A 703 -17.71 19.83 6.22
C LEU A 703 -19.24 19.84 6.23
N PRO A 704 -19.89 18.66 6.13
CA PRO A 704 -21.29 18.53 6.50
C PRO A 704 -21.52 18.92 7.96
N MET A 705 -22.67 19.54 8.26
CA MET A 705 -23.02 20.03 9.61
C MET A 705 -22.95 18.91 10.67
N ASP A 706 -23.40 17.71 10.34
CA ASP A 706 -23.37 16.58 11.27
C ASP A 706 -21.94 16.12 11.56
N ASP A 707 -21.08 16.09 10.53
CA ASP A 707 -19.66 15.77 10.69
C ASP A 707 -18.97 16.83 11.56
N PHE A 708 -19.27 18.10 11.35
CA PHE A 708 -18.77 19.18 12.20
C PHE A 708 -19.19 18.99 13.66
N LYS A 709 -20.48 18.74 13.92
CA LYS A 709 -20.99 18.48 15.29
C LYS A 709 -20.31 17.26 15.91
N GLU A 710 -19.98 16.24 15.14
CA GLU A 710 -19.25 15.06 15.62
C GLU A 710 -17.83 15.42 16.07
N HIS A 711 -17.09 16.25 15.31
CA HIS A 711 -15.78 16.75 15.71
C HIS A 711 -15.85 17.58 17.01
N VAL A 712 -16.80 18.52 17.06
CA VAL A 712 -16.98 19.38 18.24
C VAL A 712 -17.40 18.55 19.47
N ARG A 713 -18.25 17.54 19.29
CA ARG A 713 -18.66 16.62 20.36
C ARG A 713 -17.48 15.83 20.89
N THR A 714 -16.64 15.29 20.00
CA THR A 714 -15.43 14.58 20.38
C THR A 714 -14.50 15.46 21.20
N PHE A 715 -14.33 16.71 20.79
CA PHE A 715 -13.53 17.70 21.50
C PHE A 715 -14.12 18.05 22.87
N ALA A 716 -15.41 18.33 22.92
CA ALA A 716 -16.13 18.67 24.16
C ALA A 716 -16.25 17.47 25.14
N GLY A 717 -16.11 16.24 24.64
CA GLY A 717 -16.04 15.04 25.48
C GLY A 717 -14.72 14.90 26.25
N VAL A 718 -13.69 15.66 25.89
CA VAL A 718 -12.37 15.59 26.51
C VAL A 718 -12.10 16.81 27.43
N PHE A 719 -12.48 18.02 27.01
CA PHE A 719 -12.19 19.24 27.75
C PHE A 719 -13.40 19.69 28.59
N GLY A 720 -13.13 20.14 29.82
CA GLY A 720 -14.17 20.60 30.75
C GLY A 720 -14.85 21.90 30.28
N HIS A 721 -14.07 22.83 29.75
CA HIS A 721 -14.51 24.09 29.18
C HIS A 721 -14.12 24.15 27.71
N VAL A 722 -15.09 24.49 26.83
CA VAL A 722 -14.88 24.58 25.38
C VAL A 722 -15.48 25.88 24.86
N ARG A 723 -14.72 26.58 24.02
CA ARG A 723 -15.15 27.80 23.34
C ARG A 723 -14.89 27.69 21.83
N LEU A 724 -15.88 27.99 21.02
CA LEU A 724 -15.78 28.10 19.58
C LEU A 724 -15.68 29.56 19.17
N VAL A 725 -14.74 29.85 18.30
CA VAL A 725 -14.53 31.18 17.73
C VAL A 725 -14.57 31.06 16.21
N LEU A 726 -15.48 31.80 15.57
CA LEU A 726 -15.55 31.84 14.10
C LEU A 726 -14.32 32.57 13.57
N SER A 727 -13.79 32.09 12.48
CA SER A 727 -12.58 32.64 11.87
C SER A 727 -12.85 34.05 11.29
N PRO A 728 -12.06 35.05 11.66
CA PRO A 728 -12.17 36.39 11.05
C PRO A 728 -11.88 36.38 9.54
N GLY A 729 -11.00 35.49 9.05
CA GLY A 729 -10.74 35.28 7.64
C GLY A 729 -11.81 34.45 6.92
N ARG A 730 -12.83 33.96 7.63
CA ARG A 730 -13.95 33.16 7.10
C ARG A 730 -13.57 31.83 6.45
N HIS A 731 -12.54 31.16 6.99
CA HIS A 731 -12.08 29.88 6.47
C HIS A 731 -12.47 28.68 7.35
N GLY A 732 -12.87 28.91 8.62
CA GLY A 732 -13.18 27.81 9.54
C GLY A 732 -13.54 28.25 10.95
N VAL A 733 -13.29 27.38 11.91
CA VAL A 733 -13.61 27.57 13.33
C VAL A 733 -12.40 27.19 14.18
N PHE A 734 -12.02 28.06 15.11
CA PHE A 734 -11.09 27.74 16.19
C PHE A 734 -11.85 27.09 17.33
N MET A 735 -11.43 25.90 17.75
CA MET A 735 -11.93 25.25 18.96
C MET A 735 -10.89 25.39 20.07
N PHE A 736 -11.25 26.04 21.17
CA PHE A 736 -10.42 26.13 22.36
C PHE A 736 -10.98 25.25 23.47
N GLY A 737 -10.09 24.46 24.10
CA GLY A 737 -10.43 23.58 25.21
C GLY A 737 -9.47 23.75 26.38
N SER A 738 -9.98 23.65 27.60
CA SER A 738 -9.21 23.70 28.84
C SER A 738 -9.96 23.01 29.98
N ASP A 739 -9.29 22.72 31.08
CA ASP A 739 -9.95 22.36 32.35
C ASP A 739 -10.24 23.59 33.24
N ALA A 740 -9.77 24.77 32.86
CA ALA A 740 -10.11 26.03 33.46
C ALA A 740 -11.06 26.85 32.56
N PRO A 741 -11.88 27.74 33.09
CA PRO A 741 -12.73 28.60 32.29
C PRO A 741 -11.93 29.38 31.23
N LEU A 742 -12.49 29.45 30.04
CA LEU A 742 -11.93 30.17 28.91
C LEU A 742 -12.63 31.50 28.70
N ASP A 743 -11.95 32.60 28.95
CA ASP A 743 -12.52 33.93 28.76
C ASP A 743 -11.56 34.86 28.01
N PHE A 744 -12.07 35.47 26.95
CA PHE A 744 -11.38 36.53 26.22
C PHE A 744 -11.70 37.89 26.88
N ASN A 745 -10.89 38.32 27.82
CA ASN A 745 -11.06 39.64 28.36
C ASN A 745 -10.38 40.71 27.48
N GLU A 746 -10.96 41.88 27.41
CA GLU A 746 -10.48 42.99 26.55
C GLU A 746 -9.03 43.40 26.85
N ALA A 747 -8.63 43.39 28.12
CA ALA A 747 -7.27 43.75 28.52
C ALA A 747 -6.24 42.76 27.93
N SER A 748 -6.52 41.45 28.02
CA SER A 748 -5.66 40.44 27.46
C SER A 748 -5.58 40.51 25.93
N ILE A 749 -6.73 40.70 25.26
CA ILE A 749 -6.76 40.88 23.81
C ILE A 749 -5.92 42.09 23.42
N ARG A 750 -6.14 43.24 24.07
CA ARG A 750 -5.41 44.47 23.80
C ARG A 750 -3.91 44.31 24.06
N GLN A 751 -3.54 43.63 25.15
CA GLN A 751 -2.15 43.37 25.50
C GLN A 751 -1.45 42.50 24.43
N VAL A 752 -2.11 41.48 23.95
CA VAL A 752 -1.50 40.49 23.04
C VAL A 752 -1.58 40.93 21.57
N LEU A 753 -2.78 41.23 21.09
CA LEU A 753 -2.98 41.60 19.67
C LEU A 753 -2.62 43.07 19.41
N GLY A 754 -2.67 43.92 20.40
CA GLY A 754 -2.21 45.32 20.33
C GLY A 754 -0.70 45.51 20.45
N ASN A 755 0.07 44.45 20.70
CA ASN A 755 1.51 44.51 20.71
C ASN A 755 2.02 44.95 19.31
N PRO A 756 2.97 45.91 19.22
CA PRO A 756 3.43 46.43 17.94
C PRO A 756 3.96 45.36 16.98
N ALA A 757 4.58 44.28 17.48
CA ALA A 757 5.04 43.15 16.65
C ALA A 757 3.85 42.33 16.11
N ALA A 758 2.89 42.03 16.99
CA ALA A 758 1.67 41.30 16.64
C ALA A 758 0.83 42.09 15.62
N LEU A 759 0.66 43.40 15.82
CA LEU A 759 -0.05 44.26 14.85
C LEU A 759 0.60 44.28 13.49
N ARG A 760 1.94 44.41 13.42
CA ARG A 760 2.64 44.37 12.12
C ARG A 760 2.45 43.00 11.45
N ASP A 761 2.53 41.92 12.22
CA ASP A 761 2.37 40.57 11.68
C ASP A 761 0.93 40.32 11.19
N LEU A 762 -0.07 40.68 12.00
CA LEU A 762 -1.48 40.46 11.67
C LEU A 762 -1.96 41.34 10.52
N ASN A 763 -1.36 42.53 10.32
CA ASN A 763 -1.70 43.43 9.25
C ASN A 763 -0.94 43.16 7.93
N ASP A 764 0.01 42.21 7.93
CA ASP A 764 0.72 41.75 6.71
C ASP A 764 0.02 40.51 6.13
N VAL A 765 -1.26 40.64 5.82
CA VAL A 765 -2.07 39.58 5.19
C VAL A 765 -2.99 40.17 4.13
N PRO A 766 -3.30 39.41 3.04
CA PRO A 766 -4.15 39.92 1.97
C PRO A 766 -5.65 39.84 2.22
N ASP A 767 -6.07 39.03 3.18
CA ASP A 767 -7.47 38.64 3.41
C ASP A 767 -8.16 39.39 4.56
N HIS A 768 -7.43 40.29 5.24
CA HIS A 768 -7.96 41.10 6.33
C HIS A 768 -7.47 42.56 6.20
N PRO A 769 -8.34 43.58 6.35
CA PRO A 769 -7.89 44.96 6.33
C PRO A 769 -7.01 45.26 7.57
N PRO A 770 -6.02 46.14 7.44
CA PRO A 770 -5.22 46.59 8.56
C PRO A 770 -6.09 47.12 9.72
N THR A 771 -5.78 46.68 10.92
CA THR A 771 -6.62 46.92 12.12
C THR A 771 -5.70 47.30 13.29
N ASP A 772 -6.13 48.22 14.13
CA ASP A 772 -5.47 48.61 15.38
C ASP A 772 -5.86 47.72 16.56
N ALA A 773 -5.35 48.00 17.73
CA ALA A 773 -5.62 47.22 18.92
C ALA A 773 -7.11 47.18 19.30
N ASP A 774 -7.82 48.35 19.12
CA ASP A 774 -9.25 48.45 19.44
C ASP A 774 -10.09 47.68 18.41
N GLY A 775 -9.71 47.74 17.13
CA GLY A 775 -10.33 46.97 16.08
C GLY A 775 -10.17 45.46 16.31
N TRP A 776 -9.02 45.00 16.80
CA TRP A 776 -8.83 43.57 17.15
C TRP A 776 -9.68 43.14 18.34
N VAL A 777 -9.87 43.98 19.36
CA VAL A 777 -10.82 43.70 20.47
C VAL A 777 -12.22 43.47 19.91
N GLU A 778 -12.67 44.33 19.01
CA GLU A 778 -14.00 44.19 18.38
C GLU A 778 -14.10 42.96 17.46
N VAL A 779 -13.08 42.69 16.67
CA VAL A 779 -13.02 41.50 15.81
C VAL A 779 -13.14 40.23 16.66
N VAL A 780 -12.33 40.07 17.70
CA VAL A 780 -12.39 38.91 18.58
C VAL A 780 -13.73 38.80 19.31
N ARG A 781 -14.27 39.92 19.79
CA ARG A 781 -15.58 39.97 20.46
C ARG A 781 -16.71 39.46 19.56
N ARG A 782 -16.75 39.87 18.30
CA ARG A 782 -17.74 39.43 17.31
C ARG A 782 -17.54 37.99 16.86
N SER A 783 -16.31 37.51 16.86
CA SER A 783 -15.97 36.18 16.43
C SER A 783 -16.30 35.09 17.45
N GLN A 784 -16.51 35.46 18.74
CA GLN A 784 -16.94 34.50 19.77
C GLN A 784 -18.34 33.97 19.41
N TRP A 785 -18.49 32.66 19.36
CA TRP A 785 -19.75 32.07 18.88
C TRP A 785 -20.47 31.27 19.97
N LEU A 786 -19.92 30.08 20.32
CA LEU A 786 -20.55 29.18 21.30
C LEU A 786 -19.55 28.75 22.37
N ALA A 787 -20.04 28.61 23.61
CA ALA A 787 -19.27 28.07 24.70
C ALA A 787 -20.14 27.23 25.63
N ASP A 788 -19.51 26.29 26.31
CA ASP A 788 -20.02 25.46 27.41
C ASP A 788 -21.45 24.94 27.19
N ASP A 789 -22.48 25.37 27.97
CA ASP A 789 -23.82 24.79 27.88
C ASP A 789 -24.53 25.08 26.55
N ARG A 790 -24.35 26.30 26.00
CA ARG A 790 -24.90 26.59 24.65
C ARG A 790 -24.26 25.72 23.59
N LEU A 791 -22.96 25.42 23.71
CA LEU A 791 -22.27 24.50 22.84
C LEU A 791 -22.83 23.08 22.98
N ARG A 792 -23.02 22.60 24.22
CA ARG A 792 -23.59 21.26 24.47
C ARG A 792 -24.99 21.13 23.90
N SER A 793 -25.81 22.15 24.00
CA SER A 793 -27.14 22.20 23.38
C SER A 793 -27.05 22.11 21.84
N PHE A 794 -26.10 22.82 21.23
CA PHE A 794 -25.91 22.83 19.79
C PHE A 794 -25.47 21.45 19.22
N ILE A 795 -24.49 20.80 19.87
CA ILE A 795 -23.95 19.53 19.38
C ILE A 795 -24.86 18.34 19.64
N GLY A 796 -25.69 18.40 20.68
CA GLY A 796 -26.59 17.31 21.06
C GLY A 796 -25.87 16.01 21.41
N SER A 797 -26.62 14.89 21.46
CA SER A 797 -26.08 13.55 21.62
C SER A 797 -25.70 12.95 20.25
N GLY A 798 -24.70 12.05 20.23
CA GLY A 798 -24.30 11.38 19.00
C GLY A 798 -22.94 10.69 19.11
N PRO A 799 -22.44 10.12 18.03
CA PRO A 799 -21.16 9.44 18.03
C PRO A 799 -19.98 10.41 18.19
N GLU A 800 -18.86 9.86 18.65
CA GLU A 800 -17.55 10.50 18.72
C GLU A 800 -16.58 9.82 17.75
N ILE A 801 -15.54 10.55 17.35
CA ILE A 801 -14.46 10.05 16.50
C ILE A 801 -13.43 9.36 17.39
N THR A 802 -13.16 8.09 17.13
CA THR A 802 -12.19 7.30 17.90
C THR A 802 -11.19 6.63 16.96
N ASP A 803 -10.09 6.12 17.51
CA ASP A 803 -9.10 5.36 16.75
C ASP A 803 -9.69 4.09 16.12
N ASP A 804 -10.60 3.43 16.85
CA ASP A 804 -11.31 2.25 16.34
C ASP A 804 -12.34 2.62 15.26
N ARG A 805 -12.95 3.79 15.37
CA ARG A 805 -13.95 4.31 14.43
C ARG A 805 -13.56 5.68 13.92
N PRO A 806 -12.61 5.76 12.98
CA PRO A 806 -12.15 7.04 12.41
C PRO A 806 -13.16 7.57 11.37
N ARG A 807 -14.32 8.00 11.88
CA ARG A 807 -15.52 8.32 11.07
C ARG A 807 -15.31 9.43 10.05
N SER A 808 -14.41 10.36 10.31
CA SER A 808 -14.09 11.43 9.35
C SER A 808 -13.38 10.88 8.11
N GLU A 809 -12.60 9.80 8.24
CA GLU A 809 -11.90 9.14 7.13
C GLU A 809 -12.83 8.18 6.36
N TYR A 810 -13.71 7.48 7.08
CA TYR A 810 -14.65 6.51 6.53
C TYR A 810 -16.05 7.10 6.58
N PHE A 811 -16.47 7.74 5.49
CA PHE A 811 -17.70 8.53 5.44
C PHE A 811 -18.60 8.23 4.22
N LEU A 812 -18.11 7.45 3.25
CA LEU A 812 -18.75 7.36 1.94
C LEU A 812 -20.13 6.73 2.03
N TRP A 813 -20.25 5.63 2.77
CA TRP A 813 -21.52 4.93 2.97
C TRP A 813 -22.51 5.79 3.71
N ARG A 814 -22.10 6.39 4.81
CA ARG A 814 -22.93 7.30 5.60
C ARG A 814 -23.39 8.50 4.78
N ARG A 815 -22.47 9.17 4.09
CA ARG A 815 -22.84 10.33 3.26
C ARG A 815 -23.66 9.94 2.02
N ALA A 816 -23.60 8.71 1.52
CA ALA A 816 -24.39 8.26 0.38
C ALA A 816 -25.91 8.23 0.67
N PHE A 817 -26.29 8.06 1.94
CA PHE A 817 -27.69 7.97 2.41
C PHE A 817 -28.17 9.23 3.15
N MET A 818 -27.39 10.32 3.13
CA MET A 818 -27.82 11.63 3.64
C MET A 818 -28.64 12.37 2.58
N ASP A 819 -29.91 12.67 2.89
CA ASP A 819 -30.81 13.35 1.98
C ASP A 819 -30.50 14.84 1.82
N ASP A 820 -29.97 15.50 2.86
CA ASP A 820 -29.67 16.94 2.87
C ASP A 820 -28.26 17.20 3.46
N ARG A 821 -27.37 17.72 2.62
CA ARG A 821 -25.98 18.01 3.02
C ARG A 821 -25.77 19.51 3.16
N GLU A 822 -26.24 20.08 4.27
CA GLU A 822 -25.82 21.43 4.59
C GLU A 822 -24.35 21.43 5.01
N TYR A 823 -23.48 22.02 4.16
CA TYR A 823 -22.09 22.24 4.51
C TYR A 823 -21.96 23.45 5.41
N ILE A 824 -21.04 23.37 6.39
CA ILE A 824 -20.78 24.48 7.29
C ILE A 824 -20.16 25.67 6.55
N SER A 825 -20.67 26.83 6.91
CA SER A 825 -20.17 28.16 6.55
C SER A 825 -20.46 29.08 7.73
N GLU A 826 -19.91 30.27 7.76
CA GLU A 826 -20.23 31.25 8.80
C GLU A 826 -21.75 31.46 8.91
N SER A 827 -22.43 31.63 7.77
CA SER A 827 -23.89 31.89 7.75
C SER A 827 -24.71 30.68 8.20
N SER A 828 -24.33 29.46 7.86
CA SER A 828 -25.04 28.25 8.30
C SER A 828 -24.85 27.98 9.78
N LEU A 829 -23.63 28.21 10.31
CA LEU A 829 -23.35 28.09 11.73
C LEU A 829 -24.11 29.14 12.56
N LEU A 830 -24.15 30.40 12.14
CA LEU A 830 -24.91 31.46 12.83
C LEU A 830 -26.42 31.18 12.85
N ARG A 831 -26.98 30.61 11.77
CA ARG A 831 -28.40 30.17 11.74
C ARG A 831 -28.68 29.01 12.67
N ALA A 832 -27.75 28.07 12.79
CA ALA A 832 -27.89 26.84 13.58
C ALA A 832 -27.65 27.08 15.10
N ALA A 833 -27.14 28.29 15.49
CA ALA A 833 -26.88 28.61 16.88
C ALA A 833 -28.15 28.55 17.72
N PRO A 834 -28.15 27.95 18.93
CA PRO A 834 -29.26 28.01 19.85
C PRO A 834 -29.53 29.49 20.24
N ARG A 835 -30.79 29.91 20.21
CA ARG A 835 -31.24 31.27 20.63
C ARG A 835 -31.02 31.54 22.10
#